data_972a1fd327a8932244f089fe434e65ce
#
_entry.id   972a1fd327a8932244f089fe434e65ce
#
_cell.length_a   1.000
_cell.length_b   1.000
_cell.length_c   1.000
_cell.angle_alpha   90.00
_cell.angle_beta   90.00
_cell.angle_gamma   90.00
#
_symmetry.space_group_name_H-M   'P 1'
#
loop_
_entity.id
_entity.type
_entity.pdbx_description
1 polymer ?
#
loop_
_entity_poly.entity_id
_entity_poly.type
_entity_poly.pdbx_seq_one_letter_code
_entity_poly.pdbx_strand_id
1 'polypeptide(L)'
;MAITIALAGNPNAGKTTLFNQLTGSNQYVGNWPGVTVEKKEGKLKGHKDVVIADLPGIYSLSPYTLEEVVARNYLINNRPDAILNIVDGTNLERNLYLSTQLKELGIPVIMAINMMDVVEKNGDVLNLEELGKAMGCKVVSISALRNKGVAEASALAVAEANGKNDTVVQHKFSEQVEGAINSIENLLEGNVPESQKRFFAIKLFERDDKIRNEMPEKAKNLDVESIIAAVEKAEDDDSESIITNERYNYIQSIIDAAYVKRAQKGLTVSDKIDAIVTNRFLAIPIFAAAMFLVYYISITTVGTAMTDWVNDVLFGSDPWSFFGLVEVPSIPGIATSALEAMNVSEAIQCLVIDGIIAGLGAVIGFLPQMLTFFLFLAFLEGCGYMARVAFIMDRIFRKFGLSGKSFIPMLIGTGCGVPGVMGSRTVENDRDRRMTIMTTTFIPCSAKLPIIALLAGAMFDGSAWVGWSAYFLGICAIVFSGIVLKKTKMFAGKPAPFVMELPAYHMPRPIDILKSVGERGMSFVKKAGTVILLATILVWFLSRFNFSLQYLPEDDMDSSILAAFGNSLAWIFAPLGWGKWKAVVAALTGLIAKENVVGTFGTLFHYAGSVDLKDDSTAIWPQVKEYFASGVAGYSFLAFNLLCAPCFAAIGAIKREMNNGRWTLFAIAWECFLAYCVSLVIYQVGGLVTGEVSFNPFTIVAFILILVGLWGLFRPYKEAATLSDSEELAVEKAMA
;
A
#
# COMPACT_ATOMS: atom_id res chain seq x y z
N MET A 1 -8.21 6.96 -40.87
CA MET A 1 -7.54 7.10 -39.54
C MET A 1 -8.16 6.08 -38.64
N ALA A 2 -7.41 5.50 -37.71
CA ALA A 2 -7.98 4.61 -36.71
C ALA A 2 -8.85 5.45 -35.77
N ILE A 3 -10.05 4.98 -35.45
CA ILE A 3 -10.96 5.62 -34.50
C ILE A 3 -10.49 5.29 -33.10
N THR A 4 -10.38 6.30 -32.24
CA THR A 4 -9.99 6.13 -30.84
C THR A 4 -11.16 6.45 -29.92
N ILE A 5 -11.57 5.48 -29.10
CA ILE A 5 -12.62 5.65 -28.10
C ILE A 5 -11.98 5.54 -26.72
N ALA A 6 -12.14 6.58 -25.90
CA ALA A 6 -11.70 6.55 -24.50
C ALA A 6 -12.77 5.91 -23.62
N LEU A 7 -12.38 4.96 -22.79
CA LEU A 7 -13.25 4.37 -21.76
C LEU A 7 -13.01 5.10 -20.44
N ALA A 8 -13.98 5.88 -19.98
CA ALA A 8 -13.93 6.66 -18.76
C ALA A 8 -14.98 6.19 -17.74
N GLY A 9 -14.78 6.47 -16.48
CA GLY A 9 -15.75 6.16 -15.42
C GLY A 9 -15.14 6.13 -14.04
N ASN A 10 -15.99 6.16 -13.03
CA ASN A 10 -15.57 6.15 -11.64
C ASN A 10 -14.86 4.83 -11.27
N PRO A 11 -14.00 4.83 -10.25
CA PRO A 11 -13.51 3.60 -9.65
C PRO A 11 -14.66 2.69 -9.26
N ASN A 12 -14.53 1.39 -9.49
CA ASN A 12 -15.52 0.35 -9.21
C ASN A 12 -16.82 0.37 -10.05
N ALA A 13 -16.99 1.29 -11.00
CA ALA A 13 -18.14 1.29 -11.92
C ALA A 13 -18.17 0.08 -12.88
N GLY A 14 -17.12 -0.77 -12.89
CA GLY A 14 -17.01 -1.95 -13.74
C GLY A 14 -16.22 -1.74 -15.04
N LYS A 15 -15.41 -0.68 -15.11
CA LYS A 15 -14.63 -0.26 -16.27
C LYS A 15 -13.71 -1.36 -16.81
N THR A 16 -12.89 -1.99 -15.98
CA THR A 16 -11.99 -3.08 -16.38
C THR A 16 -12.75 -4.30 -16.91
N THR A 17 -13.91 -4.61 -16.32
CA THR A 17 -14.78 -5.70 -16.79
C THR A 17 -15.30 -5.39 -18.20
N LEU A 18 -15.78 -4.17 -18.43
CA LEU A 18 -16.26 -3.73 -19.74
C LEU A 18 -15.12 -3.72 -20.76
N PHE A 19 -13.94 -3.19 -20.42
CA PHE A 19 -12.77 -3.18 -21.29
C PHE A 19 -12.39 -4.60 -21.77
N ASN A 20 -12.35 -5.56 -20.84
CA ASN A 20 -12.05 -6.96 -21.16
C ASN A 20 -13.12 -7.60 -22.07
N GLN A 21 -14.39 -7.23 -21.90
CA GLN A 21 -15.46 -7.71 -22.78
C GLN A 21 -15.35 -7.13 -24.19
N LEU A 22 -15.00 -5.85 -24.30
CA LEU A 22 -14.86 -5.15 -25.59
C LEU A 22 -13.63 -5.60 -26.38
N THR A 23 -12.48 -5.79 -25.73
CA THR A 23 -11.19 -6.03 -26.40
C THR A 23 -10.78 -7.51 -26.42
N GLY A 24 -11.18 -8.29 -25.43
CA GLY A 24 -10.78 -9.71 -25.29
C GLY A 24 -9.29 -9.86 -24.99
N SER A 25 -8.59 -10.75 -25.70
CA SER A 25 -7.16 -11.03 -25.52
C SER A 25 -6.22 -10.06 -26.24
N ASN A 26 -6.73 -9.18 -27.07
CA ASN A 26 -5.94 -8.25 -27.89
C ASN A 26 -5.69 -6.92 -27.16
N GLN A 27 -4.93 -6.98 -26.08
CA GLN A 27 -4.64 -5.83 -25.23
C GLN A 27 -3.14 -5.52 -25.23
N TYR A 28 -2.82 -4.25 -25.23
CA TYR A 28 -1.48 -3.74 -24.95
C TYR A 28 -1.48 -3.11 -23.56
N VAL A 29 -0.55 -3.55 -22.72
CA VAL A 29 -0.39 -3.04 -21.35
C VAL A 29 0.99 -2.39 -21.24
N GLY A 30 1.03 -1.15 -20.80
CA GLY A 30 2.23 -0.38 -20.57
C GLY A 30 2.00 0.66 -19.48
N ASN A 31 2.87 1.65 -19.36
CA ASN A 31 2.64 2.79 -18.49
C ASN A 31 2.38 4.05 -19.32
N TRP A 32 1.61 4.99 -18.76
CA TRP A 32 1.47 6.30 -19.36
C TRP A 32 2.84 7.01 -19.38
N PRO A 33 3.15 7.79 -20.44
CA PRO A 33 4.44 8.45 -20.56
C PRO A 33 4.76 9.32 -19.34
N GLY A 34 5.94 9.09 -18.73
CA GLY A 34 6.45 9.87 -17.60
C GLY A 34 5.85 9.57 -16.24
N VAL A 35 4.95 8.59 -16.13
CA VAL A 35 4.27 8.25 -14.87
C VAL A 35 4.17 6.73 -14.68
N THR A 36 3.91 6.30 -13.43
CA THR A 36 3.77 4.88 -13.07
C THR A 36 2.35 4.34 -13.23
N VAL A 37 1.43 5.14 -13.77
CA VAL A 37 0.04 4.76 -14.00
C VAL A 37 -0.06 3.79 -15.18
N GLU A 38 -0.74 2.68 -15.01
CA GLU A 38 -0.92 1.65 -16.03
C GLU A 38 -1.78 2.15 -17.19
N LYS A 39 -1.29 1.99 -18.42
CA LYS A 39 -2.00 2.28 -19.67
C LYS A 39 -2.45 0.98 -20.31
N LYS A 40 -3.74 0.86 -20.63
CA LYS A 40 -4.30 -0.27 -21.37
C LYS A 40 -4.97 0.22 -22.65
N GLU A 41 -4.58 -0.36 -23.76
CA GLU A 41 -5.20 -0.12 -25.07
C GLU A 41 -5.54 -1.47 -25.71
N GLY A 42 -6.64 -1.52 -26.42
CA GLY A 42 -7.05 -2.75 -27.11
C GLY A 42 -7.90 -2.48 -28.34
N LYS A 43 -7.87 -3.38 -29.30
CA LYS A 43 -8.73 -3.30 -30.48
C LYS A 43 -10.13 -3.80 -30.15
N LEU A 44 -11.13 -3.07 -30.59
CA LEU A 44 -12.53 -3.48 -30.43
C LEU A 44 -12.81 -4.78 -31.20
N LYS A 45 -13.45 -5.74 -30.57
CA LYS A 45 -13.89 -6.99 -31.21
C LYS A 45 -14.77 -6.69 -32.42
N GLY A 46 -14.44 -7.27 -33.54
CA GLY A 46 -15.20 -7.06 -34.81
C GLY A 46 -14.81 -5.81 -35.61
N HIS A 47 -14.03 -4.88 -35.05
CA HIS A 47 -13.60 -3.64 -35.69
C HIS A 47 -12.09 -3.45 -35.55
N LYS A 48 -11.33 -3.79 -36.58
CA LYS A 48 -9.86 -3.73 -36.58
C LYS A 48 -9.30 -2.31 -36.53
N ASP A 49 -10.08 -1.34 -36.96
CA ASP A 49 -9.71 0.07 -37.09
C ASP A 49 -10.14 0.92 -35.88
N VAL A 50 -10.73 0.30 -34.83
CA VAL A 50 -11.18 0.98 -33.63
C VAL A 50 -10.31 0.56 -32.45
N VAL A 51 -9.72 1.53 -31.77
CA VAL A 51 -8.90 1.36 -30.57
C VAL A 51 -9.67 1.86 -29.36
N ILE A 52 -9.74 1.06 -28.31
CA ILE A 52 -10.27 1.43 -27.01
C ILE A 52 -9.10 1.75 -26.10
N ALA A 53 -9.04 2.96 -25.56
CA ALA A 53 -8.08 3.38 -24.54
C ALA A 53 -8.75 3.35 -23.16
N ASP A 54 -8.26 2.49 -22.25
CA ASP A 54 -8.76 2.41 -20.87
C ASP A 54 -8.11 3.50 -20.03
N LEU A 55 -8.88 4.50 -19.64
CA LEU A 55 -8.40 5.56 -18.74
C LEU A 55 -8.40 5.07 -17.28
N PRO A 56 -7.55 5.62 -16.42
CA PRO A 56 -7.65 5.38 -14.98
C PRO A 56 -9.06 5.66 -14.45
N GLY A 57 -9.47 4.99 -13.38
CA GLY A 57 -10.72 5.29 -12.69
C GLY A 57 -10.61 6.61 -11.96
N ILE A 58 -11.46 7.57 -12.28
CA ILE A 58 -11.42 8.92 -11.73
C ILE A 58 -12.79 9.35 -11.22
N TYR A 59 -12.81 10.24 -10.23
CA TYR A 59 -14.05 10.83 -9.72
C TYR A 59 -14.31 12.21 -10.29
N SER A 60 -13.26 12.91 -10.70
CA SER A 60 -13.31 14.28 -11.22
C SER A 60 -12.18 14.52 -12.22
N LEU A 61 -12.35 15.53 -13.09
CA LEU A 61 -11.29 16.09 -13.92
C LEU A 61 -10.52 17.22 -13.21
N SER A 62 -10.92 17.59 -11.99
CA SER A 62 -10.14 18.47 -11.11
C SER A 62 -9.10 17.63 -10.36
N PRO A 63 -7.79 17.76 -10.63
CA PRO A 63 -6.81 16.77 -10.27
C PRO A 63 -6.37 16.87 -8.81
N TYR A 64 -6.78 15.88 -8.04
CA TYR A 64 -6.23 15.61 -6.71
C TYR A 64 -5.27 14.40 -6.73
N THR A 65 -5.39 13.54 -7.76
CA THR A 65 -4.58 12.31 -7.90
C THR A 65 -3.83 12.31 -9.23
N LEU A 66 -2.75 11.51 -9.30
CA LEU A 66 -1.96 11.35 -10.53
C LEU A 66 -2.79 10.73 -11.64
N GLU A 67 -3.68 9.80 -11.29
CA GLU A 67 -4.62 9.15 -12.21
C GLU A 67 -5.57 10.16 -12.86
N GLU A 68 -6.07 11.13 -12.09
CA GLU A 68 -6.95 12.19 -12.59
C GLU A 68 -6.20 13.14 -13.53
N VAL A 69 -4.93 13.48 -13.20
CA VAL A 69 -4.06 14.26 -14.09
C VAL A 69 -3.85 13.54 -15.41
N VAL A 70 -3.53 12.24 -15.38
CA VAL A 70 -3.27 11.43 -16.58
C VAL A 70 -4.52 11.35 -17.46
N ALA A 71 -5.69 11.03 -16.87
CA ALA A 71 -6.95 10.93 -17.61
C ALA A 71 -7.33 12.27 -18.23
N ARG A 72 -7.24 13.36 -17.47
CA ARG A 72 -7.52 14.71 -17.94
C ARG A 72 -6.61 15.11 -19.11
N ASN A 73 -5.29 14.96 -18.93
CA ASN A 73 -4.31 15.35 -19.95
C ASN A 73 -4.51 14.54 -21.24
N TYR A 74 -4.85 13.25 -21.10
CA TYR A 74 -5.19 12.45 -22.29
C TYR A 74 -6.42 12.99 -23.02
N LEU A 75 -7.49 13.30 -22.30
CA LEU A 75 -8.74 13.79 -22.90
C LEU A 75 -8.56 15.18 -23.57
N ILE A 76 -7.75 16.05 -22.99
CA ILE A 76 -7.47 17.39 -23.52
C ILE A 76 -6.51 17.33 -24.72
N ASN A 77 -5.39 16.64 -24.58
CA ASN A 77 -4.28 16.69 -25.54
C ASN A 77 -4.44 15.69 -26.69
N ASN A 78 -4.88 14.45 -26.41
CA ASN A 78 -5.06 13.40 -27.43
C ASN A 78 -6.43 13.46 -28.10
N ARG A 79 -7.41 14.05 -27.44
CA ARG A 79 -8.78 14.27 -27.91
C ARG A 79 -9.35 13.06 -28.68
N PRO A 80 -9.80 12.01 -27.98
CA PRO A 80 -10.38 10.83 -28.61
C PRO A 80 -11.63 11.19 -29.44
N ASP A 81 -11.97 10.37 -30.41
CA ASP A 81 -13.12 10.59 -31.30
C ASP A 81 -14.47 10.48 -30.55
N ALA A 82 -14.52 9.66 -29.48
CA ALA A 82 -15.65 9.56 -28.56
C ALA A 82 -15.21 9.09 -27.17
N ILE A 83 -16.05 9.35 -26.17
CA ILE A 83 -15.88 8.85 -24.81
C ILE A 83 -17.03 7.88 -24.50
N LEU A 84 -16.69 6.64 -24.15
CA LEU A 84 -17.63 5.68 -23.57
C LEU A 84 -17.52 5.80 -22.04
N ASN A 85 -18.46 6.52 -21.43
CA ASN A 85 -18.50 6.74 -20.00
C ASN A 85 -19.31 5.64 -19.32
N ILE A 86 -18.66 4.84 -18.46
CA ILE A 86 -19.34 3.83 -17.67
C ILE A 86 -19.80 4.43 -16.34
N VAL A 87 -21.08 4.29 -16.04
CA VAL A 87 -21.78 4.87 -14.90
C VAL A 87 -22.37 3.74 -14.06
N ASP A 88 -22.12 3.75 -12.77
CA ASP A 88 -22.76 2.81 -11.84
C ASP A 88 -24.20 3.26 -11.57
N GLY A 89 -25.18 2.46 -12.06
CA GLY A 89 -26.60 2.72 -11.89
C GLY A 89 -27.08 2.63 -10.43
N THR A 90 -26.32 1.99 -9.56
CA THR A 90 -26.66 1.92 -8.12
C THR A 90 -26.26 3.17 -7.34
N ASN A 91 -25.30 3.96 -7.89
CA ASN A 91 -24.77 5.20 -7.31
C ASN A 91 -24.78 6.34 -8.36
N LEU A 92 -25.94 6.60 -8.95
CA LEU A 92 -26.08 7.45 -10.12
C LEU A 92 -25.59 8.89 -9.85
N GLU A 93 -26.00 9.49 -8.73
CA GLU A 93 -25.68 10.88 -8.36
C GLU A 93 -24.19 11.20 -8.44
N ARG A 94 -23.39 10.37 -7.81
CA ARG A 94 -21.94 10.57 -7.77
C ARG A 94 -21.26 10.31 -9.12
N ASN A 95 -21.75 9.33 -9.87
CA ASN A 95 -21.18 9.01 -11.16
C ASN A 95 -21.53 10.05 -12.23
N LEU A 96 -22.68 10.71 -12.11
CA LEU A 96 -23.07 11.81 -12.99
C LEU A 96 -22.17 13.03 -12.83
N TYR A 97 -21.52 13.24 -11.68
CA TYR A 97 -20.59 14.34 -11.48
C TYR A 97 -19.42 14.31 -12.48
N LEU A 98 -18.80 13.15 -12.66
CA LEU A 98 -17.79 12.96 -13.71
C LEU A 98 -18.41 13.12 -15.10
N SER A 99 -19.62 12.58 -15.31
CA SER A 99 -20.31 12.66 -16.61
C SER A 99 -20.56 14.09 -17.05
N THR A 100 -20.92 15.01 -16.14
CA THR A 100 -21.06 16.44 -16.44
C THR A 100 -19.75 17.05 -16.91
N GLN A 101 -18.66 16.77 -16.22
CA GLN A 101 -17.32 17.27 -16.59
C GLN A 101 -16.82 16.71 -17.92
N LEU A 102 -17.09 15.45 -18.22
CA LEU A 102 -16.75 14.85 -19.53
C LEU A 102 -17.50 15.53 -20.68
N LYS A 103 -18.73 15.93 -20.44
CA LYS A 103 -19.54 16.68 -21.44
C LYS A 103 -18.99 18.09 -21.68
N GLU A 104 -18.45 18.74 -20.63
CA GLU A 104 -17.84 20.08 -20.73
C GLU A 104 -16.64 20.13 -21.69
N LEU A 105 -15.97 18.97 -21.94
CA LEU A 105 -14.84 18.87 -22.87
C LEU A 105 -15.24 19.00 -24.36
N GLY A 106 -16.53 18.96 -24.68
CA GLY A 106 -17.01 19.04 -26.07
C GLY A 106 -16.69 17.81 -26.94
N ILE A 107 -16.35 16.68 -26.32
CA ILE A 107 -16.15 15.40 -27.01
C ILE A 107 -17.46 14.61 -26.97
N PRO A 108 -17.84 13.86 -28.03
CA PRO A 108 -19.02 13.00 -28.00
C PRO A 108 -18.97 11.99 -26.85
N VAL A 109 -19.97 11.99 -25.97
CA VAL A 109 -20.06 11.11 -24.81
C VAL A 109 -21.24 10.17 -24.97
N ILE A 110 -21.00 8.88 -24.76
CA ILE A 110 -22.02 7.84 -24.64
C ILE A 110 -22.00 7.35 -23.19
N MET A 111 -23.15 7.36 -22.52
CA MET A 111 -23.26 6.85 -21.16
C MET A 111 -23.73 5.40 -21.15
N ALA A 112 -22.90 4.51 -20.62
CA ALA A 112 -23.22 3.12 -20.38
C ALA A 112 -23.56 2.91 -18.90
N ILE A 113 -24.84 2.81 -18.58
CA ILE A 113 -25.29 2.59 -17.20
C ILE A 113 -25.13 1.12 -16.86
N ASN A 114 -24.16 0.83 -16.01
CA ASN A 114 -23.81 -0.51 -15.58
C ASN A 114 -24.56 -0.94 -14.32
N MET A 115 -24.53 -2.22 -13.99
CA MET A 115 -25.21 -2.82 -12.84
C MET A 115 -26.74 -2.69 -12.89
N MET A 116 -27.32 -2.55 -14.08
CA MET A 116 -28.77 -2.46 -14.25
C MET A 116 -29.52 -3.69 -13.74
N ASP A 117 -28.90 -4.85 -13.75
CA ASP A 117 -29.42 -6.06 -13.12
C ASP A 117 -29.57 -5.95 -11.57
N VAL A 118 -28.77 -5.11 -10.94
CA VAL A 118 -28.88 -4.80 -9.50
C VAL A 118 -29.98 -3.76 -9.27
N VAL A 119 -30.05 -2.72 -10.09
CA VAL A 119 -31.09 -1.68 -10.04
C VAL A 119 -32.48 -2.32 -10.20
N GLU A 120 -32.66 -3.15 -11.23
CA GLU A 120 -33.91 -3.89 -11.46
C GLU A 120 -34.27 -4.82 -10.30
N LYS A 121 -33.27 -5.54 -9.72
CA LYS A 121 -33.45 -6.42 -8.57
C LYS A 121 -33.91 -5.66 -7.33
N ASN A 122 -33.45 -4.44 -7.14
CA ASN A 122 -33.86 -3.56 -6.03
C ASN A 122 -35.27 -3.00 -6.25
N GLY A 123 -35.82 -3.14 -7.47
CA GLY A 123 -37.11 -2.60 -7.85
C GLY A 123 -37.10 -1.12 -8.18
N ASP A 124 -35.93 -0.53 -8.32
CA ASP A 124 -35.75 0.86 -8.75
C ASP A 124 -36.02 1.00 -10.25
N VAL A 125 -36.55 2.15 -10.65
CA VAL A 125 -36.87 2.43 -12.07
C VAL A 125 -36.06 3.63 -12.52
N LEU A 126 -35.21 3.41 -13.53
CA LEU A 126 -34.43 4.46 -14.18
C LEU A 126 -34.93 4.67 -15.61
N ASN A 127 -35.41 5.88 -15.91
CA ASN A 127 -35.80 6.29 -17.23
C ASN A 127 -34.61 6.76 -18.04
N LEU A 128 -34.05 5.86 -18.88
CA LEU A 128 -32.87 6.12 -19.68
C LEU A 128 -33.09 7.21 -20.74
N GLU A 129 -34.31 7.32 -21.30
CA GLU A 129 -34.65 8.36 -22.28
C GLU A 129 -34.62 9.75 -21.65
N GLU A 130 -35.22 9.91 -20.47
CA GLU A 130 -35.24 11.16 -19.72
C GLU A 130 -33.82 11.57 -19.30
N LEU A 131 -33.04 10.60 -18.78
CA LEU A 131 -31.65 10.80 -18.44
C LEU A 131 -30.82 11.24 -19.65
N GLY A 132 -31.04 10.61 -20.80
CA GLY A 132 -30.35 10.95 -22.05
C GLY A 132 -30.71 12.35 -22.56
N LYS A 133 -31.98 12.73 -22.48
CA LYS A 133 -32.46 14.08 -22.85
C LYS A 133 -31.83 15.14 -21.93
N ALA A 134 -31.87 14.91 -20.62
CA ALA A 134 -31.33 15.83 -19.64
C ALA A 134 -29.80 16.00 -19.80
N MET A 135 -29.07 14.89 -19.93
CA MET A 135 -27.61 14.92 -20.11
C MET A 135 -27.18 15.30 -21.53
N GLY A 136 -28.09 15.35 -22.53
CA GLY A 136 -27.76 15.62 -23.91
C GLY A 136 -26.82 14.62 -24.55
N CYS A 137 -26.95 13.33 -24.23
CA CYS A 137 -26.13 12.26 -24.79
C CYS A 137 -26.92 10.96 -24.90
N LYS A 138 -26.41 10.00 -25.68
CA LYS A 138 -26.99 8.67 -25.76
C LYS A 138 -26.71 7.87 -24.52
N VAL A 139 -27.73 7.20 -24.00
CA VAL A 139 -27.65 6.37 -22.78
C VAL A 139 -28.06 4.96 -23.13
N VAL A 140 -27.30 3.98 -22.64
CA VAL A 140 -27.56 2.55 -22.84
C VAL A 140 -27.43 1.81 -21.52
N SER A 141 -28.33 0.85 -21.28
CA SER A 141 -28.25 -0.04 -20.11
C SER A 141 -27.30 -1.20 -20.38
N ILE A 142 -26.39 -1.47 -19.46
CA ILE A 142 -25.48 -2.60 -19.54
C ILE A 142 -25.40 -3.39 -18.22
N SER A 143 -24.99 -4.65 -18.34
CA SER A 143 -24.42 -5.43 -17.25
C SER A 143 -23.13 -6.03 -17.75
N ALA A 144 -21.99 -5.34 -17.48
CA ALA A 144 -20.69 -5.77 -17.94
C ALA A 144 -20.33 -7.17 -17.43
N LEU A 145 -20.75 -7.54 -16.21
CA LEU A 145 -20.51 -8.87 -15.66
C LEU A 145 -21.23 -9.97 -16.44
N ARG A 146 -22.45 -9.69 -16.93
CA ARG A 146 -23.29 -10.64 -17.66
C ARG A 146 -23.17 -10.50 -19.19
N ASN A 147 -22.33 -9.59 -19.64
CA ASN A 147 -22.14 -9.26 -21.07
C ASN A 147 -23.45 -8.85 -21.78
N LYS A 148 -24.39 -8.19 -21.07
CA LYS A 148 -25.67 -7.75 -21.62
C LYS A 148 -25.57 -6.26 -22.00
N GLY A 149 -26.04 -5.86 -23.18
CA GLY A 149 -26.00 -4.46 -23.66
C GLY A 149 -24.60 -3.97 -24.14
N VAL A 150 -23.54 -4.77 -23.96
CA VAL A 150 -22.15 -4.35 -24.29
C VAL A 150 -21.95 -4.13 -25.80
N ALA A 151 -22.54 -4.98 -26.63
CA ALA A 151 -22.48 -4.84 -28.08
C ALA A 151 -23.20 -3.57 -28.58
N GLU A 152 -24.34 -3.22 -27.96
CA GLU A 152 -25.09 -2.00 -28.28
C GLU A 152 -24.30 -0.75 -27.88
N ALA A 153 -23.70 -0.76 -26.65
CA ALA A 153 -22.86 0.33 -26.17
C ALA A 153 -21.67 0.58 -27.12
N SER A 154 -21.01 -0.48 -27.58
CA SER A 154 -19.90 -0.36 -28.52
C SER A 154 -20.33 0.15 -29.89
N ALA A 155 -21.45 -0.31 -30.41
CA ALA A 155 -21.99 0.14 -31.71
C ALA A 155 -22.37 1.63 -31.65
N LEU A 156 -22.99 2.08 -30.56
CA LEU A 156 -23.31 3.50 -30.34
C LEU A 156 -22.05 4.36 -30.25
N ALA A 157 -21.03 3.88 -29.55
CA ALA A 157 -19.76 4.60 -29.41
C ALA A 157 -19.05 4.75 -30.76
N VAL A 158 -19.03 3.71 -31.58
CA VAL A 158 -18.48 3.77 -32.95
C VAL A 158 -19.30 4.70 -33.85
N ALA A 159 -20.62 4.68 -33.74
CA ALA A 159 -21.50 5.54 -34.53
C ALA A 159 -21.29 7.04 -34.19
N GLU A 160 -21.19 7.38 -32.92
CA GLU A 160 -20.91 8.76 -32.48
C GLU A 160 -19.51 9.23 -32.89
N ALA A 161 -18.50 8.34 -32.75
CA ALA A 161 -17.13 8.65 -33.18
C ALA A 161 -17.03 8.96 -34.69
N ASN A 162 -17.87 8.34 -35.52
CA ASN A 162 -17.94 8.61 -36.97
C ASN A 162 -18.74 9.87 -37.31
N GLY A 163 -19.67 10.26 -36.44
CA GLY A 163 -20.61 11.37 -36.70
C GLY A 163 -20.00 12.77 -36.67
N LYS A 164 -18.82 12.96 -36.10
CA LYS A 164 -18.10 14.25 -35.91
C LYS A 164 -18.99 15.40 -35.42
N ASN A 165 -20.00 15.08 -34.62
CA ASN A 165 -20.89 16.09 -34.06
C ASN A 165 -20.25 16.66 -32.80
N ASP A 166 -19.92 17.94 -32.82
CA ASP A 166 -19.55 18.65 -31.59
C ASP A 166 -20.75 18.60 -30.62
N THR A 167 -20.54 18.06 -29.45
CA THR A 167 -21.58 17.95 -28.43
C THR A 167 -21.82 19.30 -27.79
N VAL A 168 -23.03 19.82 -27.93
CA VAL A 168 -23.46 21.04 -27.21
C VAL A 168 -23.67 20.68 -25.74
N VAL A 169 -23.02 21.43 -24.84
CA VAL A 169 -23.24 21.32 -23.40
C VAL A 169 -24.62 21.90 -23.08
N GLN A 170 -25.52 21.08 -22.55
CA GLN A 170 -26.90 21.51 -22.29
C GLN A 170 -27.10 22.05 -20.88
N HIS A 171 -26.24 21.70 -19.90
CA HIS A 171 -26.40 22.19 -18.55
C HIS A 171 -25.97 23.65 -18.43
N LYS A 172 -26.78 24.41 -17.73
CA LYS A 172 -26.52 25.81 -17.35
C LYS A 172 -26.50 25.94 -15.85
N PHE A 173 -25.57 26.70 -15.37
CA PHE A 173 -25.49 27.11 -13.96
C PHE A 173 -26.51 28.21 -13.63
N SER A 174 -26.54 28.66 -12.39
CA SER A 174 -27.33 29.81 -11.99
C SER A 174 -27.02 31.04 -12.85
N GLU A 175 -27.95 31.97 -12.97
CA GLU A 175 -27.82 33.13 -13.85
C GLU A 175 -26.56 33.96 -13.57
N GLN A 176 -26.18 34.08 -12.30
CA GLN A 176 -24.97 34.82 -11.88
C GLN A 176 -23.68 34.07 -12.30
N VAL A 177 -23.59 32.77 -12.03
CA VAL A 177 -22.42 31.94 -12.38
C VAL A 177 -22.29 31.82 -13.90
N GLU A 178 -23.42 31.63 -14.61
CA GLU A 178 -23.43 31.52 -16.07
C GLU A 178 -22.99 32.84 -16.73
N GLY A 179 -23.40 33.99 -16.17
CA GLY A 179 -22.95 35.30 -16.63
C GLY A 179 -21.44 35.51 -16.47
N ALA A 180 -20.87 35.02 -15.38
CA ALA A 180 -19.42 35.08 -15.15
C ALA A 180 -18.67 34.15 -16.11
N ILE A 181 -19.15 32.91 -16.28
CA ILE A 181 -18.55 31.95 -17.23
C ILE A 181 -18.60 32.50 -18.66
N ASN A 182 -19.73 33.03 -19.11
CA ASN A 182 -19.84 33.63 -20.44
C ASN A 182 -18.86 34.82 -20.61
N SER A 183 -18.64 35.61 -19.56
CA SER A 183 -17.67 36.71 -19.58
C SER A 183 -16.25 36.20 -19.75
N ILE A 184 -15.90 35.09 -19.08
CA ILE A 184 -14.59 34.43 -19.22
C ILE A 184 -14.47 33.76 -20.60
N GLU A 185 -15.54 33.14 -21.13
CA GLU A 185 -15.56 32.59 -22.48
C GLU A 185 -15.25 33.64 -23.54
N ASN A 186 -15.82 34.84 -23.39
CA ASN A 186 -15.53 35.95 -24.30
C ASN A 186 -14.05 36.38 -24.24
N LEU A 187 -13.43 36.36 -23.06
CA LEU A 187 -12.00 36.68 -22.90
C LEU A 187 -11.12 35.59 -23.55
N LEU A 188 -11.58 34.35 -23.61
CA LEU A 188 -10.88 33.22 -24.23
C LEU A 188 -11.01 33.18 -25.76
N GLU A 189 -11.85 34.04 -26.36
CA GLU A 189 -12.10 34.02 -27.79
C GLU A 189 -10.81 34.20 -28.62
N GLY A 190 -10.61 33.33 -29.59
CA GLY A 190 -9.40 33.30 -30.42
C GLY A 190 -8.13 32.77 -29.74
N ASN A 191 -8.15 32.42 -28.44
CA ASN A 191 -7.02 31.91 -27.69
C ASN A 191 -7.07 30.37 -27.47
N VAL A 192 -8.28 29.79 -27.50
CA VAL A 192 -8.52 28.36 -27.33
C VAL A 192 -9.50 27.84 -28.37
N PRO A 193 -9.52 26.53 -28.70
CA PRO A 193 -10.51 25.96 -29.60
C PRO A 193 -11.94 26.19 -29.09
N GLU A 194 -12.86 26.51 -29.99
CA GLU A 194 -14.26 26.83 -29.66
C GLU A 194 -14.94 25.73 -28.83
N SER A 195 -14.69 24.49 -29.20
CA SER A 195 -15.22 23.30 -28.50
C SER A 195 -14.69 23.08 -27.07
N GLN A 196 -13.59 23.72 -26.68
CA GLN A 196 -12.99 23.61 -25.36
C GLN A 196 -13.18 24.90 -24.51
N LYS A 197 -13.72 25.94 -25.11
CA LYS A 197 -13.83 27.28 -24.50
C LYS A 197 -14.58 27.22 -23.16
N ARG A 198 -15.71 26.52 -23.11
CA ARG A 198 -16.50 26.36 -21.89
C ARG A 198 -15.76 25.63 -20.79
N PHE A 199 -15.08 24.53 -21.13
CA PHE A 199 -14.28 23.80 -20.16
C PHE A 199 -13.19 24.66 -19.52
N PHE A 200 -12.42 25.38 -20.36
CA PHE A 200 -11.38 26.26 -19.85
C PHE A 200 -11.96 27.46 -19.06
N ALA A 201 -13.11 28.00 -19.43
CA ALA A 201 -13.76 29.06 -18.68
C ALA A 201 -14.17 28.59 -17.28
N ILE A 202 -14.79 27.42 -17.17
CA ILE A 202 -15.16 26.84 -15.88
C ILE A 202 -13.92 26.58 -15.03
N LYS A 203 -12.86 26.03 -15.61
CA LYS A 203 -11.61 25.75 -14.90
C LYS A 203 -10.86 27.01 -14.45
N LEU A 204 -10.90 28.06 -15.23
CA LEU A 204 -10.37 29.38 -14.80
C LEU A 204 -11.21 29.97 -13.65
N PHE A 205 -12.53 29.82 -13.70
CA PHE A 205 -13.42 30.25 -12.62
C PHE A 205 -13.15 29.45 -11.32
N GLU A 206 -12.88 28.14 -11.41
CA GLU A 206 -12.48 27.28 -10.28
C GLU A 206 -11.06 27.57 -9.76
N ARG A 207 -10.30 28.49 -10.40
CA ARG A 207 -8.86 28.75 -10.12
C ARG A 207 -7.98 27.50 -10.21
N ASP A 208 -8.22 26.62 -11.19
CA ASP A 208 -7.37 25.45 -11.43
C ASP A 208 -6.02 25.88 -12.06
N ASP A 209 -5.01 26.09 -11.20
CA ASP A 209 -3.67 26.52 -11.61
C ASP A 209 -2.98 25.53 -12.55
N LYS A 210 -3.29 24.24 -12.44
CA LYS A 210 -2.70 23.20 -13.31
C LYS A 210 -3.20 23.32 -14.74
N ILE A 211 -4.49 23.59 -14.92
CA ILE A 211 -5.06 23.88 -16.24
C ILE A 211 -4.51 25.19 -16.78
N ARG A 212 -4.41 26.22 -15.94
CA ARG A 212 -3.86 27.52 -16.34
C ARG A 212 -2.45 27.38 -16.92
N ASN A 213 -1.62 26.51 -16.35
CA ASN A 213 -0.26 26.21 -16.81
C ASN A 213 -0.20 25.47 -18.17
N GLU A 214 -1.23 24.70 -18.51
CA GLU A 214 -1.34 23.96 -19.78
C GLU A 214 -1.95 24.78 -20.91
N MET A 215 -2.57 25.94 -20.61
CA MET A 215 -3.16 26.82 -21.60
C MET A 215 -2.12 27.53 -22.47
N PRO A 216 -2.48 27.99 -23.68
CA PRO A 216 -1.62 28.83 -24.49
C PRO A 216 -1.21 30.11 -23.73
N GLU A 217 0.03 30.57 -23.94
CA GLU A 217 0.62 31.72 -23.21
C GLU A 217 -0.26 32.96 -23.17
N LYS A 218 -1.01 33.23 -24.25
CA LYS A 218 -1.94 34.37 -24.31
C LYS A 218 -3.14 34.21 -23.38
N ALA A 219 -3.58 32.99 -23.13
CA ALA A 219 -4.70 32.68 -22.27
C ALA A 219 -4.31 32.58 -20.78
N LYS A 220 -3.03 32.28 -20.48
CA LYS A 220 -2.53 32.19 -19.09
C LYS A 220 -2.63 33.52 -18.32
N ASN A 221 -2.44 34.64 -19.00
CA ASN A 221 -2.31 35.94 -18.38
C ASN A 221 -3.64 36.75 -18.36
N LEU A 222 -4.78 36.11 -18.64
CA LEU A 222 -6.07 36.73 -18.55
C LEU A 222 -6.42 37.08 -17.10
N ASP A 223 -6.80 38.32 -16.86
CA ASP A 223 -7.31 38.75 -15.55
C ASP A 223 -8.79 38.39 -15.43
N VAL A 224 -9.06 37.30 -14.78
CA VAL A 224 -10.41 36.80 -14.48
C VAL A 224 -10.79 37.04 -13.01
N GLU A 225 -9.85 37.52 -12.18
CA GLU A 225 -10.00 37.60 -10.73
C GLU A 225 -11.12 38.55 -10.31
N SER A 226 -11.28 39.67 -11.02
CA SER A 226 -12.35 40.63 -10.74
C SER A 226 -13.75 40.06 -10.98
N ILE A 227 -13.90 39.17 -11.98
CA ILE A 227 -15.15 38.47 -12.30
C ILE A 227 -15.47 37.46 -11.23
N ILE A 228 -14.46 36.63 -10.84
CA ILE A 228 -14.60 35.58 -9.84
C ILE A 228 -14.95 36.19 -8.47
N ALA A 229 -14.20 37.19 -8.01
CA ALA A 229 -14.42 37.84 -6.72
C ALA A 229 -15.81 38.46 -6.59
N ALA A 230 -16.40 38.95 -7.69
CA ALA A 230 -17.76 39.48 -7.68
C ALA A 230 -18.80 38.40 -7.38
N VAL A 231 -18.65 37.18 -7.94
CA VAL A 231 -19.57 36.07 -7.70
C VAL A 231 -19.34 35.46 -6.31
N GLU A 232 -18.10 35.28 -5.88
CA GLU A 232 -17.77 34.77 -4.52
C GLU A 232 -18.37 35.66 -3.43
N LYS A 233 -18.33 36.99 -3.64
CA LYS A 233 -18.95 37.93 -2.70
C LYS A 233 -20.49 37.88 -2.71
N ALA A 234 -21.10 37.54 -3.85
CA ALA A 234 -22.55 37.42 -3.96
C ALA A 234 -23.09 36.12 -3.37
N GLU A 235 -22.36 35.02 -3.54
CA GLU A 235 -22.74 33.67 -3.09
C GLU A 235 -22.18 33.34 -1.68
N ASP A 236 -21.30 34.20 -1.11
CA ASP A 236 -20.64 34.02 0.21
C ASP A 236 -19.90 32.68 0.32
N ASP A 237 -19.31 32.18 -0.80
CA ASP A 237 -18.57 30.92 -0.88
C ASP A 237 -17.40 31.04 -1.86
N ASP A 238 -16.45 30.11 -1.82
CA ASP A 238 -15.32 30.09 -2.76
C ASP A 238 -15.75 29.54 -4.13
N SER A 239 -15.00 29.92 -5.18
CA SER A 239 -15.35 29.61 -6.58
C SER A 239 -15.39 28.09 -6.88
N GLU A 240 -14.56 27.28 -6.24
CA GLU A 240 -14.56 25.81 -6.40
C GLU A 240 -15.82 25.20 -5.78
N SER A 241 -16.19 25.64 -4.58
CA SER A 241 -17.41 25.22 -3.88
C SER A 241 -18.67 25.64 -4.64
N ILE A 242 -18.70 26.83 -5.18
CA ILE A 242 -19.83 27.35 -5.99
C ILE A 242 -20.09 26.44 -7.19
N ILE A 243 -19.08 26.16 -8.02
CA ILE A 243 -19.24 25.30 -9.19
C ILE A 243 -19.59 23.86 -8.79
N THR A 244 -19.04 23.38 -7.70
CA THR A 244 -19.36 22.04 -7.19
C THR A 244 -20.83 21.95 -6.78
N ASN A 245 -21.33 22.92 -6.04
CA ASN A 245 -22.74 23.00 -5.62
C ASN A 245 -23.68 23.11 -6.82
N GLU A 246 -23.34 23.94 -7.80
CA GLU A 246 -24.12 24.11 -9.05
C GLU A 246 -24.22 22.79 -9.84
N ARG A 247 -23.12 22.01 -9.96
CA ARG A 247 -23.17 20.70 -10.59
C ARG A 247 -24.05 19.72 -9.82
N TYR A 248 -23.96 19.70 -8.48
CA TYR A 248 -24.83 18.84 -7.68
C TYR A 248 -26.30 19.21 -7.76
N ASN A 249 -26.63 20.51 -7.77
CA ASN A 249 -28.00 21.00 -7.97
C ASN A 249 -28.57 20.53 -9.33
N TYR A 250 -27.77 20.65 -10.39
CA TYR A 250 -28.16 20.15 -11.71
C TYR A 250 -28.37 18.64 -11.71
N ILE A 251 -27.41 17.86 -11.14
CA ILE A 251 -27.51 16.40 -11.05
C ILE A 251 -28.76 15.98 -10.26
N GLN A 252 -29.04 16.64 -9.14
CA GLN A 252 -30.22 16.35 -8.34
C GLN A 252 -31.51 16.55 -9.13
N SER A 253 -31.58 17.62 -9.92
CA SER A 253 -32.77 17.88 -10.78
C SER A 253 -32.98 16.76 -11.81
N ILE A 254 -31.88 16.18 -12.34
CA ILE A 254 -31.96 15.06 -13.30
C ILE A 254 -32.42 13.77 -12.59
N ILE A 255 -31.87 13.50 -11.40
CA ILE A 255 -32.21 12.32 -10.63
C ILE A 255 -33.69 12.36 -10.24
N ASP A 256 -34.18 13.48 -9.76
CA ASP A 256 -35.59 13.65 -9.37
C ASP A 256 -36.54 13.41 -10.55
N ALA A 257 -36.12 13.73 -11.79
CA ALA A 257 -36.90 13.53 -12.99
C ALA A 257 -36.78 12.09 -13.57
N ALA A 258 -35.57 11.50 -13.57
CA ALA A 258 -35.27 10.28 -14.31
C ALA A 258 -35.21 9.01 -13.43
N TYR A 259 -35.06 9.14 -12.11
CA TYR A 259 -34.80 8.00 -11.21
C TYR A 259 -35.84 7.91 -10.10
N VAL A 260 -36.68 6.89 -10.17
CA VAL A 260 -37.66 6.59 -9.11
C VAL A 260 -37.11 5.48 -8.21
N LYS A 261 -36.57 5.88 -7.07
CA LYS A 261 -36.24 4.94 -6.00
C LYS A 261 -37.52 4.34 -5.44
N ARG A 262 -37.70 3.05 -5.56
CA ARG A 262 -38.76 2.36 -4.84
C ARG A 262 -38.32 2.35 -3.39
N ALA A 263 -39.02 3.18 -2.57
CA ALA A 263 -38.68 3.31 -1.15
C ALA A 263 -38.68 1.92 -0.49
N GLN A 264 -37.50 1.34 -0.30
CA GLN A 264 -37.34 0.23 0.60
C GLN A 264 -37.63 0.78 2.00
N LYS A 265 -38.82 0.42 2.54
CA LYS A 265 -39.18 0.68 3.94
C LYS A 265 -38.24 -0.17 4.82
N GLY A 266 -37.07 0.31 5.13
CA GLY A 266 -36.14 -0.29 6.08
C GLY A 266 -34.67 -0.15 5.69
N LEU A 267 -33.82 -0.08 6.69
CA LEU A 267 -32.37 -0.14 6.52
C LEU A 267 -31.98 -1.45 5.82
N THR A 268 -31.11 -1.38 4.83
CA THR A 268 -30.55 -2.57 4.18
C THR A 268 -29.79 -3.43 5.21
N VAL A 269 -29.53 -4.68 4.88
CA VAL A 269 -28.70 -5.54 5.74
C VAL A 269 -27.31 -4.93 5.94
N SER A 270 -26.74 -4.32 4.89
CA SER A 270 -25.47 -3.59 4.97
C SER A 270 -25.55 -2.41 5.94
N ASP A 271 -26.61 -1.59 5.87
CA ASP A 271 -26.77 -0.44 6.78
C ASP A 271 -26.91 -0.88 8.25
N LYS A 272 -27.58 -2.00 8.51
CA LYS A 272 -27.72 -2.55 9.87
C LYS A 272 -26.37 -3.05 10.41
N ILE A 273 -25.56 -3.69 9.57
CA ILE A 273 -24.24 -4.14 9.93
C ILE A 273 -23.34 -2.91 10.15
N ASP A 274 -23.40 -1.91 9.26
CA ASP A 274 -22.62 -0.69 9.36
C ASP A 274 -22.95 0.11 10.60
N ALA A 275 -24.22 0.19 11.01
CA ALA A 275 -24.62 0.85 12.26
C ALA A 275 -23.90 0.29 13.51
N ILE A 276 -23.50 -1.00 13.48
CA ILE A 276 -22.76 -1.66 14.56
C ILE A 276 -21.25 -1.53 14.32
N VAL A 277 -20.79 -1.90 13.12
CA VAL A 277 -19.35 -2.00 12.78
C VAL A 277 -18.67 -0.64 12.69
N THR A 278 -19.38 0.40 12.24
CA THR A 278 -18.84 1.76 12.16
C THR A 278 -19.15 2.63 13.37
N ASN A 279 -19.78 2.04 14.40
CA ASN A 279 -20.12 2.75 15.64
C ASN A 279 -18.84 3.27 16.31
N ARG A 280 -18.85 4.53 16.75
CA ARG A 280 -17.71 5.24 17.33
C ARG A 280 -16.98 4.49 18.46
N PHE A 281 -17.72 3.72 19.27
CA PHE A 281 -17.17 2.99 20.42
C PHE A 281 -16.94 1.50 20.12
N LEU A 282 -17.80 0.88 19.30
CA LEU A 282 -17.74 -0.56 19.01
C LEU A 282 -16.79 -0.90 17.87
N ALA A 283 -16.50 0.04 16.98
CA ALA A 283 -15.71 -0.21 15.79
C ALA A 283 -14.30 -0.75 16.10
N ILE A 284 -13.58 -0.13 17.03
CA ILE A 284 -12.23 -0.55 17.41
C ILE A 284 -12.20 -1.90 18.11
N PRO A 285 -13.05 -2.18 19.12
CA PRO A 285 -13.16 -3.51 19.72
C PRO A 285 -13.56 -4.62 18.73
N ILE A 286 -14.54 -4.37 17.84
CA ILE A 286 -14.94 -5.36 16.82
C ILE A 286 -13.77 -5.64 15.87
N PHE A 287 -13.09 -4.60 15.44
CA PHE A 287 -11.92 -4.72 14.60
C PHE A 287 -10.80 -5.53 15.31
N ALA A 288 -10.50 -5.20 16.56
CA ALA A 288 -9.51 -5.93 17.36
C ALA A 288 -9.87 -7.40 17.50
N ALA A 289 -11.16 -7.72 17.75
CA ALA A 289 -11.64 -9.09 17.84
C ALA A 289 -11.54 -9.85 16.51
N ALA A 290 -11.91 -9.21 15.40
CA ALA A 290 -11.80 -9.81 14.06
C ALA A 290 -10.35 -10.12 13.70
N MET A 291 -9.44 -9.18 13.97
CA MET A 291 -8.01 -9.37 13.71
C MET A 291 -7.38 -10.40 14.66
N PHE A 292 -7.75 -10.37 15.94
CA PHE A 292 -7.33 -11.41 16.87
C PHE A 292 -7.72 -12.80 16.39
N LEU A 293 -8.94 -12.98 15.90
CA LEU A 293 -9.40 -14.27 15.34
C LEU A 293 -8.56 -14.68 14.13
N VAL A 294 -8.31 -13.76 13.20
CA VAL A 294 -7.48 -14.03 12.03
C VAL A 294 -6.07 -14.45 12.45
N TYR A 295 -5.44 -13.72 13.38
CA TYR A 295 -4.11 -14.07 13.87
C TYR A 295 -4.09 -15.38 14.63
N TYR A 296 -5.07 -15.62 15.50
CA TYR A 296 -5.16 -16.85 16.28
C TYR A 296 -5.24 -18.08 15.36
N ILE A 297 -6.08 -18.01 14.32
CA ILE A 297 -6.21 -19.13 13.37
C ILE A 297 -4.96 -19.27 12.50
N SER A 298 -4.40 -18.15 12.00
CA SER A 298 -3.30 -18.19 11.04
C SER A 298 -1.93 -18.44 11.68
N ILE A 299 -1.73 -17.97 12.92
CA ILE A 299 -0.40 -18.01 13.56
C ILE A 299 -0.35 -19.04 14.68
N THR A 300 -1.47 -19.29 15.41
CA THR A 300 -1.42 -20.12 16.62
C THR A 300 -2.03 -21.51 16.41
N THR A 301 -2.91 -21.71 15.42
CA THR A 301 -3.59 -22.99 15.24
C THR A 301 -3.29 -23.60 13.86
N VAL A 302 -4.12 -23.32 12.86
CA VAL A 302 -4.03 -23.95 11.53
C VAL A 302 -2.71 -23.64 10.83
N GLY A 303 -2.29 -22.37 10.88
CA GLY A 303 -1.05 -21.97 10.21
C GLY A 303 0.17 -22.62 10.83
N THR A 304 0.28 -22.66 12.16
CA THR A 304 1.38 -23.34 12.87
C THR A 304 1.35 -24.82 12.60
N ALA A 305 0.22 -25.50 12.79
CA ALA A 305 0.12 -26.94 12.55
C ALA A 305 0.54 -27.35 11.12
N MET A 306 0.20 -26.53 10.11
CA MET A 306 0.66 -26.77 8.73
C MET A 306 2.15 -26.47 8.54
N THR A 307 2.66 -25.45 9.21
CA THR A 307 4.07 -25.06 9.17
C THR A 307 4.94 -26.14 9.83
N ASP A 308 4.54 -26.60 11.01
CA ASP A 308 5.23 -27.67 11.75
C ASP A 308 5.22 -28.96 10.93
N TRP A 309 4.07 -29.31 10.32
CA TRP A 309 4.00 -30.46 9.43
C TRP A 309 5.00 -30.36 8.26
N VAL A 310 5.13 -29.18 7.62
CA VAL A 310 6.11 -28.98 6.53
C VAL A 310 7.54 -29.04 7.06
N ASN A 311 7.82 -28.41 8.20
CA ASN A 311 9.15 -28.38 8.77
C ASN A 311 9.58 -29.75 9.26
N ASP A 312 8.72 -30.48 9.96
CA ASP A 312 9.04 -31.81 10.53
C ASP A 312 9.09 -32.88 9.46
N VAL A 313 8.14 -32.88 8.51
CA VAL A 313 8.01 -33.93 7.49
C VAL A 313 8.96 -33.71 6.31
N LEU A 314 9.04 -32.49 5.77
CA LEU A 314 9.83 -32.20 4.57
C LEU A 314 11.28 -31.83 4.90
N PHE A 315 11.50 -31.05 5.97
CA PHE A 315 12.79 -30.46 6.32
C PHE A 315 13.33 -30.89 7.68
N GLY A 316 12.63 -31.77 8.40
CA GLY A 316 13.07 -32.31 9.69
C GLY A 316 14.34 -33.18 9.60
N SER A 317 15.01 -33.36 10.73
CA SER A 317 16.17 -34.23 10.86
C SER A 317 15.81 -35.73 10.85
N ASP A 318 14.62 -36.06 11.38
CA ASP A 318 14.17 -37.44 11.57
C ASP A 318 13.22 -37.91 10.47
N PRO A 319 13.23 -39.21 10.11
CA PRO A 319 12.30 -39.78 9.15
C PRO A 319 10.87 -39.76 9.71
N TRP A 320 9.91 -39.27 8.89
CA TRP A 320 8.51 -39.21 9.27
C TRP A 320 7.80 -40.56 9.02
N SER A 321 7.06 -41.04 10.01
CA SER A 321 6.31 -42.29 9.87
C SER A 321 4.87 -42.03 9.41
N PHE A 322 4.54 -42.46 8.18
CA PHE A 322 3.16 -42.40 7.67
C PHE A 322 2.32 -43.52 8.30
N PHE A 323 1.43 -43.16 9.23
CA PHE A 323 0.59 -44.10 10.02
C PHE A 323 1.36 -45.24 10.70
N GLY A 324 2.66 -45.07 10.98
CA GLY A 324 3.48 -46.12 11.59
C GLY A 324 3.80 -47.29 10.65
N LEU A 325 3.51 -47.17 9.34
CA LEU A 325 3.68 -48.23 8.36
C LEU A 325 4.88 -48.03 7.44
N VAL A 326 5.23 -46.80 7.12
CA VAL A 326 6.33 -46.49 6.19
C VAL A 326 7.08 -45.26 6.73
N GLU A 327 8.39 -45.42 6.91
CA GLU A 327 9.29 -44.30 7.21
C GLU A 327 9.64 -43.58 5.91
N VAL A 328 9.24 -42.30 5.80
CA VAL A 328 9.57 -41.45 4.67
C VAL A 328 10.74 -40.54 5.10
N PRO A 329 11.90 -40.64 4.46
CA PRO A 329 13.05 -39.82 4.82
C PRO A 329 12.78 -38.36 4.43
N SER A 330 13.22 -37.44 5.27
CA SER A 330 13.16 -35.99 5.00
C SER A 330 14.09 -35.57 3.86
N ILE A 331 13.88 -34.37 3.28
CA ILE A 331 14.76 -33.86 2.21
C ILE A 331 16.21 -33.72 2.70
N PRO A 332 16.50 -33.17 3.90
CA PRO A 332 17.86 -33.21 4.46
C PRO A 332 18.40 -34.63 4.63
N GLY A 333 17.60 -35.56 5.14
CA GLY A 333 18.00 -36.95 5.33
C GLY A 333 18.38 -37.67 4.02
N ILE A 334 17.59 -37.47 2.95
CA ILE A 334 17.89 -37.99 1.62
C ILE A 334 19.20 -37.36 1.09
N ALA A 335 19.36 -36.06 1.23
CA ALA A 335 20.54 -35.34 0.76
C ALA A 335 21.81 -35.81 1.52
N THR A 336 21.73 -35.93 2.85
CA THR A 336 22.84 -36.42 3.68
C THR A 336 23.26 -37.83 3.24
N SER A 337 22.32 -38.75 3.16
CA SER A 337 22.60 -40.14 2.73
C SER A 337 23.21 -40.21 1.32
N ALA A 338 22.74 -39.36 0.40
CA ALA A 338 23.28 -39.31 -0.96
C ALA A 338 24.70 -38.74 -0.99
N LEU A 339 24.98 -37.68 -0.23
CA LEU A 339 26.30 -37.04 -0.17
C LEU A 339 27.33 -37.91 0.54
N GLU A 340 26.93 -38.62 1.57
CA GLU A 340 27.76 -39.63 2.25
C GLU A 340 28.12 -40.82 1.32
N ALA A 341 27.12 -41.33 0.58
CA ALA A 341 27.35 -42.40 -0.41
C ALA A 341 28.31 -41.97 -1.53
N MET A 342 28.36 -40.68 -1.85
CA MET A 342 29.27 -40.09 -2.84
C MET A 342 30.65 -39.74 -2.25
N ASN A 343 30.89 -39.94 -0.96
CA ASN A 343 32.11 -39.55 -0.23
C ASN A 343 32.49 -38.06 -0.47
N VAL A 344 31.51 -37.17 -0.44
CA VAL A 344 31.73 -35.74 -0.64
C VAL A 344 32.36 -35.12 0.61
N SER A 345 33.21 -34.10 0.46
CA SER A 345 33.85 -33.42 1.59
C SER A 345 32.83 -32.80 2.53
N GLU A 346 33.12 -32.79 3.83
CA GLU A 346 32.28 -32.23 4.90
C GLU A 346 31.81 -30.78 4.60
N ALA A 347 32.71 -29.94 4.07
CA ALA A 347 32.38 -28.57 3.71
C ALA A 347 31.28 -28.47 2.64
N ILE A 348 31.25 -29.37 1.66
CA ILE A 348 30.21 -29.40 0.62
C ILE A 348 28.91 -29.97 1.19
N GLN A 349 29.00 -30.97 2.08
CA GLN A 349 27.82 -31.51 2.78
C GLN A 349 27.14 -30.40 3.59
N CYS A 350 27.88 -29.65 4.41
CA CYS A 350 27.38 -28.54 5.16
C CYS A 350 26.82 -27.43 4.26
N LEU A 351 27.45 -27.12 3.12
CA LEU A 351 26.92 -26.14 2.16
C LEU A 351 25.55 -26.55 1.63
N VAL A 352 25.39 -27.82 1.26
CA VAL A 352 24.13 -28.32 0.69
C VAL A 352 23.04 -28.37 1.76
N ILE A 353 23.37 -28.89 2.95
CA ILE A 353 22.40 -29.09 4.04
C ILE A 353 22.07 -27.74 4.72
N ASP A 354 23.08 -27.06 5.28
CA ASP A 354 22.90 -25.88 6.12
C ASP A 354 22.77 -24.57 5.30
N GLY A 355 23.35 -24.53 4.09
CA GLY A 355 23.26 -23.38 3.20
C GLY A 355 22.04 -23.43 2.29
N ILE A 356 21.87 -24.48 1.50
CA ILE A 356 20.86 -24.56 0.44
C ILE A 356 19.55 -25.12 0.96
N ILE A 357 19.56 -26.31 1.57
CA ILE A 357 18.33 -26.99 2.00
C ILE A 357 17.69 -26.24 3.17
N ALA A 358 18.48 -25.81 4.16
CA ALA A 358 17.99 -24.99 5.26
C ALA A 358 17.42 -23.64 4.77
N GLY A 359 18.08 -23.01 3.78
CA GLY A 359 17.56 -21.78 3.15
C GLY A 359 16.23 -21.98 2.41
N LEU A 360 16.07 -23.10 1.69
CA LEU A 360 14.81 -23.49 1.06
C LEU A 360 13.76 -23.85 2.10
N GLY A 361 14.13 -24.56 3.15
CA GLY A 361 13.27 -24.93 4.27
C GLY A 361 12.69 -23.70 4.98
N ALA A 362 13.51 -22.69 5.24
CA ALA A 362 13.05 -21.44 5.84
C ALA A 362 11.98 -20.72 5.00
N VAL A 363 12.05 -20.79 3.67
CA VAL A 363 11.05 -20.16 2.77
C VAL A 363 9.78 -21.00 2.68
N ILE A 364 9.93 -22.31 2.45
CA ILE A 364 8.81 -23.22 2.20
C ILE A 364 8.09 -23.52 3.53
N GLY A 365 8.82 -23.66 4.62
CA GLY A 365 8.27 -23.88 5.96
C GLY A 365 7.35 -22.76 6.42
N PHE A 366 7.67 -21.50 6.11
CA PHE A 366 6.84 -20.37 6.48
C PHE A 366 5.63 -20.13 5.55
N LEU A 367 5.63 -20.76 4.36
CA LEU A 367 4.61 -20.55 3.33
C LEU A 367 3.18 -20.92 3.78
N PRO A 368 2.90 -22.05 4.47
CA PRO A 368 1.55 -22.40 4.88
C PRO A 368 0.90 -21.37 5.80
N GLN A 369 1.64 -20.88 6.78
CA GLN A 369 1.18 -19.84 7.70
C GLN A 369 0.82 -18.56 6.95
N MET A 370 1.63 -18.16 5.97
CA MET A 370 1.38 -17.01 5.13
C MET A 370 0.16 -17.18 4.23
N LEU A 371 -0.03 -18.36 3.63
CA LEU A 371 -1.19 -18.64 2.79
C LEU A 371 -2.50 -18.61 3.60
N THR A 372 -2.49 -19.17 4.81
CA THR A 372 -3.64 -19.11 5.73
C THR A 372 -3.97 -17.66 6.10
N PHE A 373 -2.98 -16.84 6.39
CA PHE A 373 -3.16 -15.42 6.68
C PHE A 373 -3.72 -14.67 5.46
N PHE A 374 -3.18 -14.90 4.27
CA PHE A 374 -3.68 -14.28 3.03
C PHE A 374 -5.12 -14.70 2.71
N LEU A 375 -5.51 -15.92 3.05
CA LEU A 375 -6.86 -16.42 2.85
C LEU A 375 -7.88 -15.56 3.62
N PHE A 376 -7.65 -15.37 4.92
CA PHE A 376 -8.52 -14.55 5.75
C PHE A 376 -8.50 -13.07 5.35
N LEU A 377 -7.32 -12.56 5.01
CA LEU A 377 -7.18 -11.18 4.56
C LEU A 377 -7.95 -10.94 3.25
N ALA A 378 -7.80 -11.83 2.26
CA ALA A 378 -8.53 -11.74 0.99
C ALA A 378 -10.04 -11.86 1.20
N PHE A 379 -10.50 -12.64 2.17
CA PHE A 379 -11.90 -12.73 2.56
C PHE A 379 -12.39 -11.39 3.14
N LEU A 380 -11.69 -10.80 4.11
CA LEU A 380 -12.06 -9.52 4.74
C LEU A 380 -12.03 -8.36 3.73
N GLU A 381 -11.08 -8.38 2.81
CA GLU A 381 -10.99 -7.41 1.71
C GLU A 381 -12.17 -7.59 0.74
N GLY A 382 -12.40 -8.84 0.31
CA GLY A 382 -13.45 -9.19 -0.65
C GLY A 382 -14.87 -8.97 -0.14
N CYS A 383 -15.12 -9.11 1.15
CA CYS A 383 -16.46 -8.83 1.72
C CYS A 383 -16.73 -7.33 1.94
N GLY A 384 -15.72 -6.45 1.79
CA GLY A 384 -15.83 -5.01 1.95
C GLY A 384 -15.62 -4.51 3.40
N TYR A 385 -15.21 -5.38 4.34
CA TYR A 385 -14.95 -5.00 5.73
C TYR A 385 -13.76 -4.04 5.87
N MET A 386 -12.69 -4.26 5.09
CA MET A 386 -11.47 -3.42 5.15
C MET A 386 -11.73 -1.95 4.79
N ALA A 387 -12.70 -1.67 3.92
CA ALA A 387 -13.13 -0.31 3.60
C ALA A 387 -13.68 0.44 4.82
N ARG A 388 -14.48 -0.26 5.65
CA ARG A 388 -15.03 0.30 6.91
C ARG A 388 -13.94 0.61 7.91
N VAL A 389 -12.99 -0.31 8.05
CA VAL A 389 -11.84 -0.12 8.94
C VAL A 389 -11.03 1.12 8.53
N ALA A 390 -10.76 1.28 7.23
CA ALA A 390 -10.07 2.47 6.71
C ALA A 390 -10.85 3.76 7.01
N PHE A 391 -12.18 3.73 6.84
CA PHE A 391 -13.05 4.87 7.14
C PHE A 391 -13.00 5.28 8.62
N ILE A 392 -13.06 4.31 9.53
CA ILE A 392 -13.02 4.58 10.98
C ILE A 392 -11.66 5.17 11.37
N MET A 393 -10.58 4.61 10.82
CA MET A 393 -9.23 4.99 11.17
C MET A 393 -8.77 6.31 10.53
N ASP A 394 -9.42 6.76 9.45
CA ASP A 394 -9.07 8.00 8.76
C ASP A 394 -9.08 9.22 9.70
N ARG A 395 -10.09 9.32 10.55
CA ARG A 395 -10.20 10.41 11.54
C ARG A 395 -9.02 10.48 12.51
N ILE A 396 -8.42 9.32 12.83
CA ILE A 396 -7.28 9.21 13.76
C ILE A 396 -5.99 9.53 13.00
N PHE A 397 -5.78 8.88 11.85
CA PHE A 397 -4.54 8.98 11.09
C PHE A 397 -4.30 10.35 10.48
N ARG A 398 -5.35 11.05 10.05
CA ARG A 398 -5.24 12.44 9.58
C ARG A 398 -4.63 13.39 10.60
N LYS A 399 -4.90 13.19 11.89
CA LYS A 399 -4.29 14.00 12.95
C LYS A 399 -2.77 13.87 12.99
N PHE A 400 -2.25 12.71 12.57
CA PHE A 400 -0.82 12.43 12.51
C PHE A 400 -0.21 12.67 11.11
N GLY A 401 -1.01 13.17 10.18
CA GLY A 401 -0.55 13.48 8.83
C GLY A 401 -0.48 12.30 7.87
N LEU A 402 -1.09 11.18 8.24
CA LEU A 402 -1.23 9.99 7.41
C LEU A 402 -2.66 9.87 6.87
N SER A 403 -2.84 9.28 5.71
CA SER A 403 -4.16 8.93 5.18
C SER A 403 -4.76 7.77 5.98
N GLY A 404 -6.07 7.73 6.17
CA GLY A 404 -6.75 6.59 6.79
C GLY A 404 -6.53 5.27 6.07
N LYS A 405 -6.32 5.31 4.76
CA LYS A 405 -5.95 4.14 3.96
C LYS A 405 -4.59 3.56 4.37
N SER A 406 -3.69 4.36 4.97
CA SER A 406 -2.38 3.91 5.48
C SER A 406 -2.49 2.90 6.62
N PHE A 407 -3.62 2.87 7.33
CA PHE A 407 -3.84 1.92 8.41
C PHE A 407 -3.90 0.47 7.93
N ILE A 408 -4.48 0.22 6.75
CA ILE A 408 -4.59 -1.14 6.17
C ILE A 408 -3.21 -1.78 5.95
N PRO A 409 -2.25 -1.14 5.25
CA PRO A 409 -0.87 -1.61 5.14
C PRO A 409 -0.20 -1.90 6.48
N MET A 410 -0.35 -0.99 7.45
CA MET A 410 0.27 -1.15 8.77
C MET A 410 -0.31 -2.34 9.53
N LEU A 411 -1.62 -2.53 9.43
CA LEU A 411 -2.28 -3.66 10.03
C LEU A 411 -1.80 -4.99 9.42
N ILE A 412 -1.78 -5.08 8.10
CA ILE A 412 -1.25 -6.25 7.39
C ILE A 412 0.21 -6.48 7.79
N GLY A 413 0.95 -5.40 8.02
CA GLY A 413 2.33 -5.39 8.47
C GLY A 413 2.56 -6.08 9.83
N THR A 414 1.55 -6.10 10.71
CA THR A 414 1.65 -6.84 12.00
C THR A 414 1.78 -8.36 11.79
N GLY A 415 1.22 -8.92 10.73
CA GLY A 415 1.45 -10.29 10.31
C GLY A 415 2.78 -10.44 9.58
N CYS A 416 2.94 -9.73 8.48
CA CYS A 416 4.17 -9.74 7.68
C CYS A 416 4.38 -8.38 6.97
N GLY A 417 5.62 -7.87 7.04
CA GLY A 417 5.99 -6.60 6.40
C GLY A 417 5.87 -6.61 4.87
N VAL A 418 6.09 -7.75 4.21
CA VAL A 418 6.01 -7.86 2.73
C VAL A 418 4.62 -7.50 2.20
N PRO A 419 3.54 -8.20 2.59
CA PRO A 419 2.19 -7.85 2.15
C PRO A 419 1.73 -6.50 2.74
N GLY A 420 2.23 -6.12 3.92
CA GLY A 420 1.98 -4.80 4.48
C GLY A 420 2.43 -3.69 3.55
N VAL A 421 3.68 -3.73 3.12
CA VAL A 421 4.24 -2.76 2.15
C VAL A 421 3.49 -2.82 0.81
N MET A 422 3.18 -4.02 0.29
CA MET A 422 2.40 -4.18 -0.94
C MET A 422 0.99 -3.60 -0.84
N GLY A 423 0.39 -3.63 0.34
CA GLY A 423 -0.91 -3.03 0.62
C GLY A 423 -0.94 -1.50 0.45
N SER A 424 0.22 -0.84 0.46
CA SER A 424 0.32 0.62 0.24
C SER A 424 -0.20 1.08 -1.12
N ARG A 425 -0.41 0.17 -2.07
CA ARG A 425 -1.04 0.44 -3.38
C ARG A 425 -2.46 0.98 -3.26
N THR A 426 -3.13 0.72 -2.14
CA THR A 426 -4.46 1.25 -1.86
C THR A 426 -4.44 2.74 -1.53
N VAL A 427 -3.27 3.32 -1.27
CA VAL A 427 -3.08 4.74 -0.98
C VAL A 427 -2.82 5.47 -2.30
N GLU A 428 -3.74 6.33 -2.70
CA GLU A 428 -3.75 6.98 -4.01
C GLU A 428 -2.67 8.08 -4.14
N ASN A 429 -2.50 8.89 -3.08
CA ASN A 429 -1.52 9.95 -3.08
C ASN A 429 -0.09 9.41 -2.93
N ASP A 430 0.81 9.73 -3.85
CA ASP A 430 2.19 9.22 -3.87
C ASP A 430 2.98 9.59 -2.62
N ARG A 431 2.80 10.77 -2.05
CA ARG A 431 3.47 11.20 -0.81
C ARG A 431 3.00 10.39 0.38
N ASP A 432 1.69 10.24 0.54
CA ASP A 432 1.09 9.44 1.60
C ASP A 432 1.46 7.96 1.43
N ARG A 433 1.52 7.47 0.20
CA ARG A 433 1.95 6.11 -0.12
C ARG A 433 3.41 5.88 0.26
N ARG A 434 4.33 6.77 -0.12
CA ARG A 434 5.75 6.70 0.25
C ARG A 434 5.91 6.74 1.77
N MET A 435 5.21 7.64 2.46
CA MET A 435 5.22 7.74 3.92
C MET A 435 4.68 6.46 4.59
N THR A 436 3.61 5.89 4.04
CA THR A 436 3.05 4.62 4.49
C THR A 436 4.06 3.47 4.34
N ILE A 437 4.72 3.36 3.18
CA ILE A 437 5.76 2.35 2.94
C ILE A 437 6.87 2.45 3.98
N MET A 438 7.36 3.66 4.27
CA MET A 438 8.45 3.92 5.23
C MET A 438 8.08 3.63 6.68
N THR A 439 6.80 3.65 7.02
CA THR A 439 6.35 3.53 8.41
C THR A 439 5.70 2.18 8.71
N THR A 440 5.25 1.44 7.71
CA THR A 440 4.55 0.15 7.87
C THR A 440 5.41 -0.89 8.60
N THR A 441 6.72 -0.90 8.39
CA THR A 441 7.64 -1.90 8.94
C THR A 441 8.03 -1.67 10.40
N PHE A 442 7.68 -0.53 10.99
CA PHE A 442 7.93 -0.26 12.41
C PHE A 442 7.06 -1.13 13.33
N ILE A 443 5.87 -1.52 12.88
CA ILE A 443 5.04 -2.44 13.66
C ILE A 443 5.73 -3.83 13.72
N PRO A 444 5.80 -4.45 14.91
CA PRO A 444 6.32 -5.80 15.03
C PRO A 444 5.49 -6.78 14.20
N CYS A 445 6.14 -7.49 13.28
CA CYS A 445 5.55 -8.61 12.54
C CYS A 445 5.78 -9.94 13.29
N SER A 446 5.13 -11.03 12.84
CA SER A 446 5.27 -12.35 13.46
C SER A 446 6.72 -12.83 13.57
N ALA A 447 7.56 -12.55 12.58
CA ALA A 447 9.00 -12.88 12.59
C ALA A 447 9.82 -12.13 13.66
N LYS A 448 9.30 -11.04 14.24
CA LYS A 448 9.92 -10.32 15.34
C LYS A 448 9.51 -10.87 16.72
N LEU A 449 8.45 -11.68 16.81
CA LEU A 449 7.97 -12.26 18.07
C LEU A 449 9.01 -13.14 18.79
N PRO A 450 9.75 -14.02 18.11
CA PRO A 450 10.80 -14.81 18.77
C PRO A 450 11.88 -13.95 19.44
N ILE A 451 12.25 -12.82 18.84
CA ILE A 451 13.22 -11.87 19.44
C ILE A 451 12.63 -11.25 20.72
N ILE A 452 11.37 -10.86 20.67
CA ILE A 452 10.66 -10.30 21.85
C ILE A 452 10.58 -11.35 22.95
N ALA A 453 10.23 -12.60 22.62
CA ALA A 453 10.12 -13.68 23.57
C ALA A 453 11.47 -14.03 24.20
N LEU A 454 12.54 -14.14 23.39
CA LEU A 454 13.90 -14.41 23.85
C LEU A 454 14.35 -13.36 24.89
N LEU A 455 14.23 -12.08 24.55
CA LEU A 455 14.72 -11.02 25.42
C LEU A 455 13.80 -10.78 26.63
N ALA A 456 12.48 -10.93 26.47
CA ALA A 456 11.54 -10.90 27.58
C ALA A 456 11.84 -12.03 28.59
N GLY A 457 12.09 -13.24 28.11
CA GLY A 457 12.46 -14.38 28.94
C GLY A 457 13.82 -14.21 29.61
N ALA A 458 14.86 -13.98 28.82
CA ALA A 458 16.24 -13.94 29.30
C ALA A 458 16.52 -12.75 30.22
N MET A 459 15.98 -11.57 29.94
CA MET A 459 16.33 -10.32 30.64
C MET A 459 15.26 -9.81 31.61
N PHE A 460 14.01 -10.25 31.48
CA PHE A 460 12.85 -9.71 32.23
C PHE A 460 11.97 -10.81 32.82
N ASP A 461 12.52 -12.00 33.03
CA ASP A 461 11.87 -13.16 33.66
C ASP A 461 10.49 -13.49 33.05
N GLY A 462 10.36 -13.37 31.73
CA GLY A 462 9.14 -13.70 31.00
C GLY A 462 8.02 -12.64 31.11
N SER A 463 8.36 -11.41 31.49
CA SER A 463 7.36 -10.36 31.69
C SER A 463 6.61 -10.00 30.40
N ALA A 464 5.29 -10.16 30.40
CA ALA A 464 4.41 -9.77 29.29
C ALA A 464 4.47 -8.27 28.94
N TRP A 465 4.91 -7.44 29.87
CA TRP A 465 5.10 -6.00 29.68
C TRP A 465 6.06 -5.69 28.52
N VAL A 466 7.11 -6.50 28.31
CA VAL A 466 8.07 -6.31 27.23
C VAL A 466 7.40 -6.43 25.87
N GLY A 467 6.50 -7.40 25.71
CA GLY A 467 5.72 -7.56 24.47
C GLY A 467 4.83 -6.33 24.19
N TRP A 468 4.07 -5.88 25.19
CA TRP A 468 3.23 -4.68 25.05
C TRP A 468 4.06 -3.43 24.72
N SER A 469 5.19 -3.24 25.40
CA SER A 469 6.08 -2.10 25.17
C SER A 469 6.67 -2.12 23.76
N ALA A 470 6.97 -3.29 23.20
CA ALA A 470 7.48 -3.45 21.83
C ALA A 470 6.47 -2.97 20.78
N TYR A 471 5.20 -3.36 20.90
CA TYR A 471 4.15 -2.85 20.00
C TYR A 471 3.90 -1.36 20.20
N PHE A 472 3.88 -0.89 21.43
CA PHE A 472 3.73 0.54 21.74
C PHE A 472 4.88 1.36 21.13
N LEU A 473 6.12 0.87 21.22
CA LEU A 473 7.29 1.50 20.61
C LEU A 473 7.14 1.62 19.09
N GLY A 474 6.65 0.57 18.41
CA GLY A 474 6.36 0.58 16.99
C GLY A 474 5.33 1.65 16.62
N ILE A 475 4.22 1.72 17.36
CA ILE A 475 3.18 2.75 17.14
C ILE A 475 3.74 4.15 17.37
N CYS A 476 4.52 4.37 18.42
CA CYS A 476 5.18 5.66 18.67
C CYS A 476 6.13 6.06 17.53
N ALA A 477 6.88 5.10 16.97
CA ALA A 477 7.77 5.34 15.83
C ALA A 477 7.00 5.74 14.58
N ILE A 478 5.82 5.13 14.31
CA ILE A 478 4.94 5.51 13.20
C ILE A 478 4.43 6.93 13.37
N VAL A 479 3.87 7.25 14.54
CA VAL A 479 3.30 8.57 14.83
C VAL A 479 4.39 9.64 14.75
N PHE A 480 5.54 9.38 15.36
CA PHE A 480 6.70 10.27 15.33
C PHE A 480 7.16 10.53 13.90
N SER A 481 7.37 9.47 13.12
CA SER A 481 7.79 9.59 11.72
C SER A 481 6.75 10.31 10.86
N GLY A 482 5.46 10.00 11.03
CA GLY A 482 4.37 10.67 10.33
C GLY A 482 4.37 12.19 10.58
N ILE A 483 4.47 12.62 11.85
CA ILE A 483 4.48 14.04 12.21
C ILE A 483 5.74 14.74 11.72
N VAL A 484 6.91 14.14 11.91
CA VAL A 484 8.20 14.75 11.56
C VAL A 484 8.38 14.83 10.05
N LEU A 485 8.12 13.75 9.34
CA LEU A 485 8.26 13.71 7.88
C LEU A 485 7.30 14.69 7.20
N LYS A 486 6.02 14.74 7.62
CA LYS A 486 5.04 15.70 7.07
C LYS A 486 5.51 17.16 7.15
N LYS A 487 6.31 17.50 8.18
CA LYS A 487 6.86 18.86 8.36
C LYS A 487 8.09 19.15 7.50
N THR A 488 8.56 18.17 6.73
CA THR A 488 9.65 18.35 5.77
C THR A 488 9.11 18.76 4.41
N LYS A 489 9.92 19.50 3.61
CA LYS A 489 9.54 19.90 2.25
C LYS A 489 9.21 18.72 1.34
N MET A 490 9.79 17.55 1.58
CA MET A 490 9.59 16.34 0.76
C MET A 490 8.21 15.72 0.90
N PHE A 491 7.55 15.92 2.06
CA PHE A 491 6.25 15.34 2.40
C PHE A 491 5.21 16.40 2.81
N ALA A 492 5.52 17.69 2.63
CA ALA A 492 4.59 18.78 2.88
C ALA A 492 3.43 18.75 1.87
N GLY A 493 2.21 19.00 2.31
CA GLY A 493 1.01 19.04 1.48
C GLY A 493 -0.24 18.70 2.28
N LYS A 494 -1.40 19.06 1.76
CA LYS A 494 -2.69 18.65 2.35
C LYS A 494 -2.89 17.14 2.09
N PRO A 495 -3.30 16.35 3.09
CA PRO A 495 -3.67 14.96 2.85
C PRO A 495 -4.85 14.93 1.87
N ALA A 496 -4.82 13.97 0.94
CA ALA A 496 -5.92 13.79 0.00
C ALA A 496 -7.25 13.64 0.75
N PRO A 497 -8.34 14.29 0.30
CA PRO A 497 -9.63 14.10 0.92
C PRO A 497 -10.02 12.62 0.86
N PHE A 498 -10.41 12.07 1.99
CA PHE A 498 -10.85 10.67 2.06
C PHE A 498 -12.29 10.58 1.57
N VAL A 499 -12.44 10.40 0.28
CA VAL A 499 -13.74 10.14 -0.34
C VAL A 499 -13.76 8.66 -0.71
N MET A 500 -14.30 7.82 0.18
CA MET A 500 -14.47 6.39 -0.10
C MET A 500 -15.94 6.00 0.10
N GLU A 501 -16.54 5.47 -0.96
CA GLU A 501 -17.81 4.77 -0.83
C GLU A 501 -17.60 3.50 -0.04
N LEU A 502 -18.50 3.25 0.91
CA LEU A 502 -18.55 1.96 1.58
C LEU A 502 -19.30 0.99 0.65
N PRO A 503 -18.61 0.06 -0.04
CA PRO A 503 -19.29 -0.88 -0.92
C PRO A 503 -20.26 -1.73 -0.11
N ALA A 504 -21.41 -2.13 -0.68
CA ALA A 504 -22.33 -3.04 0.00
C ALA A 504 -21.60 -4.35 0.37
N TYR A 505 -21.92 -4.93 1.53
CA TYR A 505 -21.37 -6.23 1.90
C TYR A 505 -21.81 -7.29 0.89
N HIS A 506 -20.86 -8.06 0.43
CA HIS A 506 -21.14 -9.20 -0.43
C HIS A 506 -20.23 -10.38 -0.08
N MET A 507 -20.71 -11.57 -0.33
CA MET A 507 -19.91 -12.77 -0.12
C MET A 507 -18.95 -12.92 -1.31
N PRO A 508 -17.62 -12.88 -1.08
CA PRO A 508 -16.66 -13.04 -2.16
C PRO A 508 -16.72 -14.47 -2.72
N ARG A 509 -16.45 -14.61 -4.01
CA ARG A 509 -16.43 -15.94 -4.64
C ARG A 509 -15.19 -16.72 -4.17
N PRO A 510 -15.33 -17.99 -3.74
CA PRO A 510 -14.19 -18.78 -3.27
C PRO A 510 -13.04 -18.87 -4.27
N ILE A 511 -13.35 -18.95 -5.57
CA ILE A 511 -12.36 -19.02 -6.65
C ILE A 511 -11.50 -17.75 -6.71
N ASP A 512 -12.10 -16.57 -6.52
CA ASP A 512 -11.39 -15.29 -6.57
C ASP A 512 -10.46 -15.14 -5.36
N ILE A 513 -10.91 -15.61 -4.18
CA ILE A 513 -10.07 -15.68 -2.98
C ILE A 513 -8.88 -16.59 -3.22
N LEU A 514 -9.10 -17.84 -3.66
CA LEU A 514 -8.03 -18.82 -3.90
C LEU A 514 -7.03 -18.33 -4.95
N LYS A 515 -7.51 -17.68 -6.02
CA LYS A 515 -6.64 -17.08 -7.03
C LYS A 515 -5.78 -15.98 -6.45
N SER A 516 -6.36 -15.07 -5.67
CA SER A 516 -5.63 -13.98 -4.99
C SER A 516 -4.57 -14.53 -4.03
N VAL A 517 -4.91 -15.56 -3.25
CA VAL A 517 -3.99 -16.23 -2.33
C VAL A 517 -2.85 -16.90 -3.09
N GLY A 518 -3.15 -17.63 -4.17
CA GLY A 518 -2.15 -18.27 -5.02
C GLY A 518 -1.19 -17.28 -5.68
N GLU A 519 -1.69 -16.16 -6.21
CA GLU A 519 -0.87 -15.11 -6.82
C GLU A 519 0.05 -14.43 -5.79
N ARG A 520 -0.46 -14.12 -4.59
CA ARG A 520 0.32 -13.54 -3.48
C ARG A 520 1.38 -14.53 -3.00
N GLY A 521 1.01 -15.81 -2.79
CA GLY A 521 1.92 -16.87 -2.37
C GLY A 521 3.03 -17.14 -3.40
N MET A 522 2.68 -17.27 -4.67
CA MET A 522 3.67 -17.48 -5.74
C MET A 522 4.60 -16.27 -5.91
N SER A 523 4.07 -15.05 -5.76
CA SER A 523 4.88 -13.84 -5.76
C SER A 523 5.88 -13.81 -4.60
N PHE A 524 5.47 -14.28 -3.41
CA PHE A 524 6.34 -14.42 -2.25
C PHE A 524 7.47 -15.42 -2.53
N VAL A 525 7.15 -16.65 -2.93
CA VAL A 525 8.14 -17.71 -3.19
C VAL A 525 9.15 -17.28 -4.25
N LYS A 526 8.69 -16.72 -5.38
CA LYS A 526 9.60 -16.31 -6.47
C LYS A 526 10.52 -15.15 -6.09
N LYS A 527 10.04 -14.19 -5.30
CA LYS A 527 10.78 -12.94 -5.04
C LYS A 527 11.54 -12.96 -3.72
N ALA A 528 10.89 -13.41 -2.65
CA ALA A 528 11.51 -13.51 -1.35
C ALA A 528 12.41 -14.74 -1.27
N GLY A 529 11.97 -15.90 -1.80
CA GLY A 529 12.71 -17.14 -1.75
C GLY A 529 14.09 -17.07 -2.38
N THR A 530 14.22 -16.43 -3.56
CA THR A 530 15.53 -16.27 -4.21
C THR A 530 16.50 -15.41 -3.40
N VAL A 531 16.00 -14.31 -2.83
CA VAL A 531 16.83 -13.38 -2.03
C VAL A 531 17.25 -14.04 -0.71
N ILE A 532 16.32 -14.71 -0.04
CA ILE A 532 16.58 -15.41 1.23
C ILE A 532 17.60 -16.51 1.00
N LEU A 533 17.43 -17.37 -0.02
CA LEU A 533 18.35 -18.44 -0.35
C LEU A 533 19.77 -17.93 -0.61
N LEU A 534 19.92 -16.90 -1.46
CA LEU A 534 21.24 -16.34 -1.73
C LEU A 534 21.89 -15.74 -0.48
N ALA A 535 21.08 -15.06 0.36
CA ALA A 535 21.57 -14.48 1.60
C ALA A 535 21.99 -15.55 2.62
N THR A 536 21.23 -16.65 2.72
CA THR A 536 21.57 -17.79 3.61
C THR A 536 22.88 -18.44 3.19
N ILE A 537 23.07 -18.70 1.89
CA ILE A 537 24.32 -19.23 1.36
C ILE A 537 25.50 -18.28 1.64
N LEU A 538 25.30 -16.97 1.43
CA LEU A 538 26.34 -15.96 1.70
C LEU A 538 26.74 -15.94 3.18
N VAL A 539 25.76 -15.95 4.08
CA VAL A 539 26.03 -15.93 5.54
C VAL A 539 26.68 -17.23 5.97
N TRP A 540 26.21 -18.38 5.46
CA TRP A 540 26.87 -19.65 5.71
C TRP A 540 28.34 -19.58 5.29
N PHE A 541 28.64 -19.08 4.08
CA PHE A 541 30.03 -18.95 3.61
C PHE A 541 30.86 -18.03 4.54
N LEU A 542 30.32 -16.86 4.90
CA LEU A 542 31.02 -15.90 5.76
C LEU A 542 31.23 -16.43 7.20
N SER A 543 30.35 -17.33 7.70
CA SER A 543 30.46 -17.91 9.03
C SER A 543 31.40 -19.11 9.09
N ARG A 544 31.57 -19.83 7.97
CA ARG A 544 32.35 -21.08 7.91
C ARG A 544 33.74 -20.92 7.31
N PHE A 545 34.12 -19.72 6.82
CA PHE A 545 35.43 -19.48 6.24
C PHE A 545 36.14 -18.32 6.92
N ASN A 546 37.49 -18.43 7.04
CA ASN A 546 38.35 -17.32 7.43
C ASN A 546 38.88 -16.56 6.19
N PHE A 547 39.63 -15.47 6.40
CA PHE A 547 40.23 -14.69 5.29
C PHE A 547 41.26 -15.48 4.46
N SER A 548 41.76 -16.60 4.98
CA SER A 548 42.65 -17.50 4.25
C SER A 548 41.88 -18.56 3.45
N LEU A 549 40.55 -18.49 3.38
CA LEU A 549 39.65 -19.43 2.74
C LEU A 549 39.77 -20.88 3.30
N GLN A 550 40.13 -21.00 4.57
CA GLN A 550 40.14 -22.28 5.27
C GLN A 550 38.76 -22.50 5.89
N TYR A 551 38.23 -23.70 5.76
CA TYR A 551 36.97 -24.11 6.38
C TYR A 551 37.15 -24.23 7.90
N LEU A 552 36.24 -23.62 8.63
CA LEU A 552 36.21 -23.59 10.08
C LEU A 552 35.12 -24.55 10.60
N PRO A 553 35.45 -25.45 11.55
CA PRO A 553 34.44 -26.22 12.28
C PRO A 553 33.58 -25.28 13.14
N GLU A 554 32.48 -25.80 13.69
CA GLU A 554 31.52 -25.00 14.46
C GLU A 554 32.12 -24.31 15.69
N ASP A 555 33.12 -24.96 16.31
CA ASP A 555 33.76 -24.47 17.52
C ASP A 555 34.64 -23.21 17.28
N ASP A 556 35.10 -22.96 16.05
CA ASP A 556 36.08 -21.93 15.72
C ASP A 556 35.46 -20.71 14.98
N MET A 557 34.15 -20.49 15.08
CA MET A 557 33.48 -19.38 14.40
C MET A 557 33.99 -17.99 14.78
N ASP A 558 34.67 -17.84 15.92
CA ASP A 558 35.26 -16.57 16.38
C ASP A 558 36.35 -16.06 15.43
N SER A 559 36.96 -16.94 14.63
CA SER A 559 37.96 -16.59 13.62
C SER A 559 37.40 -16.41 12.20
N SER A 560 36.08 -16.50 12.03
CA SER A 560 35.42 -16.38 10.74
C SER A 560 35.42 -14.96 10.16
N ILE A 561 35.23 -14.87 8.83
CA ILE A 561 35.05 -13.58 8.15
C ILE A 561 33.88 -12.82 8.76
N LEU A 562 32.80 -13.51 9.12
CA LEU A 562 31.60 -12.91 9.73
C LEU A 562 31.91 -12.32 11.10
N ALA A 563 32.71 -13.01 11.94
CA ALA A 563 33.14 -12.50 13.23
C ALA A 563 34.05 -11.29 13.10
N ALA A 564 34.99 -11.30 12.17
CA ALA A 564 35.87 -10.17 11.88
C ALA A 564 35.06 -8.96 11.39
N PHE A 565 34.07 -9.17 10.52
CA PHE A 565 33.15 -8.12 10.07
C PHE A 565 32.30 -7.58 11.23
N GLY A 566 31.76 -8.46 12.08
CA GLY A 566 31.03 -8.10 13.30
C GLY A 566 31.87 -7.26 14.23
N ASN A 567 33.13 -7.64 14.48
CA ASN A 567 34.08 -6.90 15.30
C ASN A 567 34.40 -5.52 14.70
N SER A 568 34.56 -5.40 13.39
CA SER A 568 34.83 -4.13 12.72
C SER A 568 33.71 -3.13 12.86
N LEU A 569 32.46 -3.60 13.02
CA LEU A 569 31.27 -2.76 13.22
C LEU A 569 30.86 -2.58 14.69
N ALA A 570 31.40 -3.39 15.61
CA ALA A 570 31.02 -3.42 17.02
C ALA A 570 31.12 -2.05 17.70
N TRP A 571 32.10 -1.24 17.35
CA TRP A 571 32.31 0.09 17.90
C TRP A 571 31.13 1.04 17.61
N ILE A 572 30.42 0.88 16.49
CA ILE A 572 29.23 1.68 16.15
C ILE A 572 28.11 1.44 17.14
N PHE A 573 27.98 0.19 17.59
CA PHE A 573 26.91 -0.24 18.51
C PHE A 573 27.30 -0.22 19.99
N ALA A 574 28.58 0.09 20.30
CA ALA A 574 29.03 0.22 21.67
C ALA A 574 28.26 1.29 22.47
N PRO A 575 27.92 2.47 21.92
CA PRO A 575 27.10 3.47 22.61
C PRO A 575 25.68 3.02 22.94
N LEU A 576 25.19 1.96 22.29
CA LEU A 576 23.87 1.36 22.49
C LEU A 576 23.87 0.25 23.57
N GLY A 577 25.05 -0.09 24.13
CA GLY A 577 25.21 -1.08 25.19
C GLY A 577 25.42 -2.53 24.76
N TRP A 578 25.44 -2.80 23.44
CA TRP A 578 25.60 -4.14 22.88
C TRP A 578 26.65 -4.22 21.75
N GLY A 579 27.67 -3.37 21.82
CA GLY A 579 28.80 -3.33 20.87
C GLY A 579 29.74 -4.53 20.97
N LYS A 580 29.20 -5.74 21.02
CA LYS A 580 29.93 -6.99 20.98
C LYS A 580 29.60 -7.72 19.67
N TRP A 581 30.57 -8.37 19.05
CA TRP A 581 30.46 -8.89 17.70
C TRP A 581 29.29 -9.88 17.50
N LYS A 582 28.99 -10.76 18.49
CA LYS A 582 27.88 -11.73 18.41
C LYS A 582 26.52 -11.02 18.27
N ALA A 583 26.28 -9.96 19.04
CA ALA A 583 25.06 -9.17 18.92
C ALA A 583 24.97 -8.42 17.58
N VAL A 584 26.10 -7.89 17.09
CA VAL A 584 26.15 -7.21 15.78
C VAL A 584 25.85 -8.18 14.66
N VAL A 585 26.48 -9.37 14.70
CA VAL A 585 26.20 -10.43 13.73
C VAL A 585 24.73 -10.87 13.79
N ALA A 586 24.18 -11.10 14.97
CA ALA A 586 22.77 -11.44 15.13
C ALA A 586 21.83 -10.37 14.56
N ALA A 587 22.13 -9.08 14.76
CA ALA A 587 21.35 -7.98 14.17
C ALA A 587 21.48 -7.95 12.65
N LEU A 588 22.65 -8.25 12.08
CA LEU A 588 22.89 -8.32 10.62
C LEU A 588 22.18 -9.51 9.98
N THR A 589 22.27 -10.71 10.60
CA THR A 589 21.55 -11.89 10.10
C THR A 589 20.03 -11.69 10.18
N GLY A 590 19.54 -10.91 11.13
CA GLY A 590 18.17 -10.45 11.22
C GLY A 590 17.69 -9.59 10.03
N LEU A 591 18.58 -9.12 9.14
CA LEU A 591 18.18 -8.50 7.87
C LEU A 591 17.79 -9.53 6.83
N ILE A 592 18.27 -10.77 6.93
CA ILE A 592 17.85 -11.84 6.04
C ILE A 592 16.43 -12.23 6.38
N ALA A 593 16.24 -12.67 7.61
CA ALA A 593 14.95 -12.99 8.21
C ALA A 593 15.04 -12.68 9.72
N LYS A 594 14.03 -12.03 10.27
CA LYS A 594 14.10 -11.52 11.67
C LYS A 594 14.18 -12.64 12.71
N GLU A 595 13.57 -13.77 12.44
CA GLU A 595 13.66 -14.98 13.27
C GLU A 595 15.08 -15.52 13.37
N ASN A 596 15.95 -15.30 12.38
CA ASN A 596 17.33 -15.73 12.38
C ASN A 596 18.19 -15.10 13.48
N VAL A 597 17.75 -14.01 14.08
CA VAL A 597 18.42 -13.41 15.27
C VAL A 597 18.53 -14.44 16.39
N VAL A 598 17.45 -15.16 16.69
CA VAL A 598 17.39 -16.18 17.75
C VAL A 598 18.25 -17.38 17.37
N GLY A 599 18.11 -17.89 16.14
CA GLY A 599 18.93 -19.00 15.64
C GLY A 599 20.43 -18.66 15.64
N THR A 600 20.80 -17.42 15.28
CA THR A 600 22.18 -16.95 15.33
C THR A 600 22.73 -16.95 16.76
N PHE A 601 21.96 -16.50 17.74
CA PHE A 601 22.38 -16.58 19.14
C PHE A 601 22.56 -18.05 19.59
N GLY A 602 21.64 -18.95 19.20
CA GLY A 602 21.77 -20.36 19.47
C GLY A 602 23.09 -20.93 18.95
N THR A 603 23.37 -20.70 17.68
CA THR A 603 24.63 -21.16 17.05
C THR A 603 25.87 -20.52 17.71
N LEU A 604 25.86 -19.20 17.94
CA LEU A 604 27.00 -18.47 18.49
C LEU A 604 27.27 -18.74 19.98
N PHE A 605 26.29 -19.28 20.70
CA PHE A 605 26.46 -19.73 22.09
C PHE A 605 26.69 -21.25 22.21
N HIS A 606 26.96 -21.93 21.08
CA HIS A 606 27.28 -23.38 21.03
C HIS A 606 26.20 -24.25 21.68
N TYR A 607 24.92 -23.94 21.37
CA TYR A 607 23.84 -24.76 21.86
C TYR A 607 23.73 -26.06 21.06
N ALA A 608 24.16 -27.17 21.66
CA ALA A 608 24.16 -28.52 21.06
C ALA A 608 22.86 -29.33 21.33
N GLY A 609 21.78 -28.67 21.74
CA GLY A 609 20.52 -29.34 22.08
C GLY A 609 19.64 -29.65 20.85
N SER A 610 18.83 -30.71 20.99
CA SER A 610 17.87 -31.16 19.95
C SER A 610 16.57 -30.30 19.89
N VAL A 611 16.46 -29.26 20.69
CA VAL A 611 15.24 -28.40 20.75
C VAL A 611 15.34 -27.30 19.71
N ASP A 612 14.28 -27.11 18.94
CA ASP A 612 14.20 -25.98 18.00
C ASP A 612 14.09 -24.67 18.81
N LEU A 613 15.16 -23.88 18.79
CA LEU A 613 15.24 -22.61 19.51
C LEU A 613 14.24 -21.55 19.01
N LYS A 614 13.60 -21.79 17.87
CA LYS A 614 12.52 -20.92 17.38
C LYS A 614 11.24 -21.12 18.18
N ASP A 615 11.00 -22.34 18.64
CA ASP A 615 9.82 -22.72 19.41
C ASP A 615 10.07 -22.62 20.92
N ASP A 616 11.27 -23.01 21.38
CA ASP A 616 11.67 -22.87 22.80
C ASP A 616 13.08 -22.29 22.95
N SER A 617 13.14 -20.99 23.11
CA SER A 617 14.40 -20.27 23.34
C SER A 617 14.89 -20.30 24.79
N THR A 618 14.20 -21.00 25.73
CA THR A 618 14.51 -20.96 27.16
C THR A 618 15.90 -21.51 27.48
N ALA A 619 16.36 -22.45 26.68
CA ALA A 619 17.66 -23.11 26.87
C ALA A 619 18.86 -22.15 26.76
N ILE A 620 18.75 -21.07 25.99
CA ILE A 620 19.85 -20.08 25.82
C ILE A 620 19.68 -18.83 26.69
N TRP A 621 18.64 -18.75 27.52
CA TRP A 621 18.41 -17.58 28.36
C TRP A 621 19.59 -17.24 29.30
N PRO A 622 20.23 -18.22 29.98
CA PRO A 622 21.36 -17.91 30.84
C PRO A 622 22.52 -17.26 30.11
N GLN A 623 22.87 -17.77 28.92
CA GLN A 623 23.96 -17.25 28.09
C GLN A 623 23.64 -15.84 27.56
N VAL A 624 22.39 -15.63 27.13
CA VAL A 624 21.93 -14.30 26.69
C VAL A 624 21.96 -13.30 27.83
N LYS A 625 21.52 -13.69 29.03
CA LYS A 625 21.54 -12.85 30.24
C LYS A 625 22.96 -12.44 30.62
N GLU A 626 23.89 -13.38 30.64
CA GLU A 626 25.30 -13.14 30.90
C GLU A 626 25.95 -12.24 29.85
N TYR A 627 25.58 -12.46 28.58
CA TYR A 627 26.15 -11.72 27.45
C TYR A 627 25.76 -10.24 27.44
N PHE A 628 24.49 -9.92 27.64
CA PHE A 628 24.03 -8.52 27.66
C PHE A 628 24.33 -7.84 29.01
N ALA A 629 24.47 -8.59 30.10
CA ALA A 629 24.80 -8.16 31.44
C ALA A 629 23.83 -7.11 32.05
N SER A 630 22.95 -6.50 31.25
CA SER A 630 22.05 -5.40 31.66
C SER A 630 20.70 -5.53 30.93
N GLY A 631 19.60 -5.37 31.67
CA GLY A 631 18.26 -5.34 31.11
C GLY A 631 18.05 -4.20 30.12
N VAL A 632 18.68 -3.04 30.42
CA VAL A 632 18.59 -1.86 29.54
C VAL A 632 19.32 -2.09 28.21
N ALA A 633 20.48 -2.79 28.24
CA ALA A 633 21.20 -3.15 27.01
C ALA A 633 20.40 -4.16 26.17
N GLY A 634 19.78 -5.17 26.80
CA GLY A 634 18.91 -6.12 26.12
C GLY A 634 17.69 -5.43 25.49
N TYR A 635 17.06 -4.51 26.20
CA TYR A 635 15.92 -3.75 25.65
C TYR A 635 16.33 -2.79 24.53
N SER A 636 17.51 -2.18 24.63
CA SER A 636 18.11 -1.35 23.56
C SER A 636 18.33 -2.17 22.28
N PHE A 637 18.86 -3.39 22.42
CA PHE A 637 19.01 -4.33 21.29
C PHE A 637 17.66 -4.73 20.68
N LEU A 638 16.66 -5.00 21.55
CA LEU A 638 15.29 -5.28 21.10
C LEU A 638 14.73 -4.10 20.28
N ALA A 639 14.80 -2.88 20.83
CA ALA A 639 14.28 -1.67 20.18
C ALA A 639 14.95 -1.43 18.80
N PHE A 640 16.27 -1.64 18.73
CA PHE A 640 16.99 -1.55 17.44
C PHE A 640 16.45 -2.55 16.42
N ASN A 641 16.34 -3.84 16.77
CA ASN A 641 15.87 -4.89 15.86
C ASN A 641 14.41 -4.74 15.46
N LEU A 642 13.58 -4.12 16.30
CA LEU A 642 12.19 -3.80 15.99
C LEU A 642 12.07 -2.67 14.95
N LEU A 643 12.88 -1.63 15.07
CA LEU A 643 12.75 -0.39 14.29
C LEU A 643 13.70 -0.29 13.11
N CYS A 644 14.82 -1.04 13.09
CA CYS A 644 15.76 -1.01 11.97
C CYS A 644 15.15 -1.59 10.69
N ALA A 645 15.88 -1.46 9.58
CA ALA A 645 15.50 -2.01 8.29
C ALA A 645 14.89 -3.43 8.41
N PRO A 646 13.79 -3.70 7.73
CA PRO A 646 13.12 -4.99 7.79
C PRO A 646 13.94 -6.08 7.08
N CYS A 647 13.41 -7.29 7.01
CA CYS A 647 14.05 -8.39 6.27
C CYS A 647 14.20 -8.07 4.76
N PHE A 648 15.16 -8.71 4.09
CA PHE A 648 15.42 -8.48 2.66
C PHE A 648 14.19 -8.68 1.78
N ALA A 649 13.29 -9.59 2.15
CA ALA A 649 12.02 -9.77 1.45
C ALA A 649 11.17 -8.49 1.49
N ALA A 650 11.08 -7.84 2.65
CA ALA A 650 10.34 -6.59 2.80
C ALA A 650 11.08 -5.40 2.15
N ILE A 651 12.43 -5.36 2.21
CA ILE A 651 13.23 -4.38 1.46
C ILE A 651 12.97 -4.52 -0.05
N GLY A 652 12.88 -5.75 -0.56
CA GLY A 652 12.50 -6.02 -1.96
C GLY A 652 11.10 -5.52 -2.31
N ALA A 653 10.14 -5.62 -1.37
CA ALA A 653 8.81 -5.03 -1.52
C ALA A 653 8.86 -3.50 -1.51
N ILE A 654 9.60 -2.89 -0.57
CA ILE A 654 9.83 -1.43 -0.50
C ILE A 654 10.41 -0.93 -1.83
N LYS A 655 11.45 -1.58 -2.36
CA LYS A 655 12.08 -1.21 -3.64
C LYS A 655 11.07 -1.23 -4.79
N ARG A 656 10.19 -2.22 -4.82
CA ARG A 656 9.20 -2.35 -5.87
C ARG A 656 8.09 -1.31 -5.76
N GLU A 657 7.56 -1.08 -4.55
CA GLU A 657 6.46 -0.14 -4.33
C GLU A 657 6.91 1.32 -4.39
N MET A 658 8.16 1.62 -4.01
CA MET A 658 8.78 2.95 -4.21
C MET A 658 9.10 3.24 -5.67
N ASN A 659 9.37 2.20 -6.48
CA ASN A 659 9.79 2.26 -7.88
C ASN A 659 10.91 3.28 -8.17
N ASN A 660 11.72 3.60 -7.16
CA ASN A 660 12.82 4.56 -7.22
C ASN A 660 13.90 4.17 -6.21
N GLY A 661 15.14 4.02 -6.69
CA GLY A 661 16.26 3.57 -5.86
C GLY A 661 16.64 4.56 -4.74
N ARG A 662 16.53 5.86 -4.99
CA ARG A 662 16.86 6.89 -3.99
C ARG A 662 15.82 6.94 -2.87
N TRP A 663 14.53 6.84 -3.21
CA TRP A 663 13.46 6.74 -2.23
C TRP A 663 13.55 5.46 -1.41
N THR A 664 13.95 4.35 -2.03
CA THR A 664 14.20 3.08 -1.32
C THR A 664 15.34 3.23 -0.32
N LEU A 665 16.46 3.83 -0.75
CA LEU A 665 17.60 4.07 0.13
C LEU A 665 17.24 5.02 1.27
N PHE A 666 16.47 6.08 0.98
CA PHE A 666 16.01 7.01 2.00
C PHE A 666 15.11 6.33 3.05
N ALA A 667 14.20 5.45 2.61
CA ALA A 667 13.34 4.69 3.51
C ALA A 667 14.17 3.83 4.47
N ILE A 668 15.10 3.02 3.94
CA ILE A 668 15.97 2.16 4.73
C ILE A 668 16.87 2.98 5.68
N ALA A 669 17.43 4.09 5.17
CA ALA A 669 18.27 4.98 5.99
C ALA A 669 17.47 5.62 7.13
N TRP A 670 16.23 6.04 6.88
CA TRP A 670 15.33 6.58 7.90
C TRP A 670 15.02 5.56 8.99
N GLU A 671 14.67 4.33 8.60
CA GLU A 671 14.38 3.24 9.55
C GLU A 671 15.60 2.92 10.43
N CYS A 672 16.78 2.76 9.82
CA CYS A 672 18.01 2.50 10.57
C CYS A 672 18.42 3.68 11.47
N PHE A 673 18.28 4.92 10.96
CA PHE A 673 18.58 6.13 11.73
C PHE A 673 17.68 6.25 12.96
N LEU A 674 16.37 6.09 12.78
CA LEU A 674 15.42 6.15 13.89
C LEU A 674 15.66 5.03 14.92
N ALA A 675 15.91 3.81 14.44
CA ALA A 675 16.25 2.67 15.30
C ALA A 675 17.48 2.95 16.15
N TYR A 676 18.53 3.51 15.53
CA TYR A 676 19.77 3.86 16.24
C TYR A 676 19.53 4.94 17.30
N CYS A 677 18.82 6.02 16.94
CA CYS A 677 18.51 7.11 17.85
C CYS A 677 17.70 6.63 19.07
N VAL A 678 16.65 5.85 18.81
CA VAL A 678 15.77 5.32 19.88
C VAL A 678 16.54 4.36 20.79
N SER A 679 17.33 3.45 20.22
CA SER A 679 18.14 2.49 20.94
C SER A 679 19.20 3.20 21.81
N LEU A 680 19.87 4.25 21.28
CA LEU A 680 20.81 5.07 22.00
C LEU A 680 20.15 5.78 23.20
N VAL A 681 19.00 6.39 22.98
CA VAL A 681 18.23 7.06 24.04
C VAL A 681 17.85 6.06 25.15
N ILE A 682 17.33 4.89 24.77
CA ILE A 682 16.95 3.84 25.72
C ILE A 682 18.14 3.43 26.58
N TYR A 683 19.30 3.15 25.96
CA TYR A 683 20.47 2.69 26.70
C TYR A 683 21.08 3.78 27.57
N GLN A 684 21.32 4.98 27.02
CA GLN A 684 22.02 6.04 27.73
C GLN A 684 21.14 6.67 28.81
N VAL A 685 19.88 6.97 28.55
CA VAL A 685 18.98 7.58 29.51
C VAL A 685 18.43 6.53 30.48
N GLY A 686 18.00 5.37 29.96
CA GLY A 686 17.55 4.26 30.82
C GLY A 686 18.64 3.76 31.73
N GLY A 687 19.86 3.55 31.23
CA GLY A 687 21.02 3.13 32.05
C GLY A 687 21.47 4.18 33.05
N LEU A 688 21.30 5.48 32.77
CA LEU A 688 21.54 6.54 33.74
C LEU A 688 20.53 6.49 34.89
N VAL A 689 19.24 6.24 34.59
CA VAL A 689 18.16 6.13 35.60
C VAL A 689 18.31 4.87 36.43
N THR A 690 18.73 3.75 35.88
CA THR A 690 18.96 2.49 36.59
C THR A 690 20.33 2.48 37.34
N GLY A 691 21.20 3.44 37.07
CA GLY A 691 22.55 3.50 37.64
C GLY A 691 23.56 2.58 36.97
N GLU A 692 23.21 1.94 35.86
CA GLU A 692 24.08 1.02 35.09
C GLU A 692 25.09 1.75 34.20
N VAL A 693 24.74 2.97 33.75
CA VAL A 693 25.60 3.79 32.90
C VAL A 693 25.97 5.09 33.61
N SER A 694 27.26 5.38 33.67
CA SER A 694 27.73 6.67 34.13
C SER A 694 27.56 7.75 33.06
N PHE A 695 27.43 9.01 33.47
CA PHE A 695 27.33 10.14 32.59
C PHE A 695 28.55 10.22 31.63
N ASN A 696 28.30 10.14 30.33
CA ASN A 696 29.34 10.11 29.29
C ASN A 696 28.93 10.99 28.07
N PRO A 697 29.85 11.25 27.12
CA PRO A 697 29.54 12.06 25.94
C PRO A 697 28.31 11.58 25.15
N PHE A 698 28.03 10.27 25.09
CA PHE A 698 26.87 9.72 24.39
C PHE A 698 25.56 9.98 25.13
N THR A 699 25.61 10.14 26.46
CA THR A 699 24.47 10.59 27.25
C THR A 699 24.06 12.02 26.85
N ILE A 700 25.03 12.90 26.61
CA ILE A 700 24.75 14.25 26.10
C ILE A 700 24.09 14.18 24.72
N VAL A 701 24.61 13.33 23.81
CA VAL A 701 24.03 13.10 22.51
C VAL A 701 22.59 12.60 22.62
N ALA A 702 22.30 11.66 23.53
CA ALA A 702 20.95 11.15 23.76
C ALA A 702 19.98 12.27 24.21
N PHE A 703 20.39 13.16 25.12
CA PHE A 703 19.59 14.33 25.50
C PHE A 703 19.35 15.29 24.34
N ILE A 704 20.38 15.55 23.52
CA ILE A 704 20.24 16.37 22.31
C ILE A 704 19.24 15.75 21.35
N LEU A 705 19.30 14.44 21.13
CA LEU A 705 18.34 13.72 20.27
C LEU A 705 16.90 13.81 20.79
N ILE A 706 16.70 13.73 22.11
CA ILE A 706 15.37 13.95 22.70
C ILE A 706 14.89 15.38 22.42
N LEU A 707 15.74 16.39 22.64
CA LEU A 707 15.39 17.78 22.40
C LEU A 707 15.09 18.05 20.92
N VAL A 708 15.89 17.51 20.01
CA VAL A 708 15.67 17.59 18.56
C VAL A 708 14.38 16.88 18.16
N GLY A 709 14.11 15.69 18.73
CA GLY A 709 12.87 14.94 18.52
C GLY A 709 11.64 15.73 18.99
N LEU A 710 11.69 16.29 20.20
CA LEU A 710 10.63 17.16 20.73
C LEU A 710 10.45 18.42 19.88
N TRP A 711 11.55 19.07 19.50
CA TRP A 711 11.47 20.20 18.58
C TRP A 711 10.81 19.80 17.24
N GLY A 712 11.16 18.65 16.68
CA GLY A 712 10.53 18.10 15.45
C GLY A 712 9.03 17.87 15.64
N LEU A 713 8.60 17.37 16.80
CA LEU A 713 7.18 17.16 17.12
C LEU A 713 6.41 18.46 17.32
N PHE A 714 6.97 19.44 18.03
CA PHE A 714 6.27 20.68 18.40
C PHE A 714 6.52 21.85 17.48
N ARG A 715 7.47 21.76 16.54
CA ARG A 715 7.69 22.77 15.52
C ARG A 715 6.36 23.06 14.82
N PRO A 716 5.88 24.33 14.76
CA PRO A 716 4.65 24.66 14.06
C PRO A 716 4.77 24.24 12.59
N TYR A 717 3.75 23.55 12.11
CA TYR A 717 3.58 23.31 10.69
C TYR A 717 3.32 24.68 10.05
N LYS A 718 4.33 25.27 9.42
CA LYS A 718 4.04 26.30 8.43
C LYS A 718 3.37 25.52 7.30
N GLU A 719 2.09 25.82 7.02
CA GLU A 719 1.55 25.50 5.70
C GLU A 719 2.54 26.13 4.72
N ALA A 720 3.50 25.32 4.29
CA ALA A 720 4.31 25.66 3.16
C ALA A 720 3.25 25.90 2.07
N ALA A 721 3.23 27.11 1.52
CA ALA A 721 2.55 27.37 0.28
C ALA A 721 2.76 26.11 -0.54
N THR A 722 1.69 25.44 -0.91
CA THR A 722 1.69 24.19 -1.69
C THR A 722 2.86 24.31 -2.63
N LEU A 723 3.85 23.40 -2.49
CA LEU A 723 5.04 23.45 -3.35
C LEU A 723 4.49 23.67 -4.74
N SER A 724 4.89 24.74 -5.39
CA SER A 724 4.45 24.96 -6.77
C SER A 724 4.80 23.69 -7.55
N ASP A 725 4.02 23.29 -8.53
CA ASP A 725 4.27 22.09 -9.32
C ASP A 725 5.72 22.05 -9.85
N SER A 726 6.34 23.22 -10.03
CA SER A 726 7.78 23.36 -10.36
C SER A 726 8.73 22.92 -9.23
N GLU A 727 8.36 23.10 -7.95
CA GLU A 727 9.15 22.64 -6.80
C GLU A 727 8.91 21.14 -6.52
N GLU A 728 7.70 20.62 -6.75
CA GLU A 728 7.44 19.18 -6.75
C GLU A 728 8.24 18.47 -7.84
N LEU A 729 8.23 19.02 -9.06
CA LEU A 729 9.01 18.50 -10.18
C LEU A 729 10.53 18.61 -9.92
N ALA A 730 10.98 19.66 -9.23
CA ALA A 730 12.37 19.82 -8.85
C ALA A 730 12.79 18.83 -7.76
N VAL A 731 11.96 18.57 -6.76
CA VAL A 731 12.19 17.52 -5.75
C VAL A 731 12.17 16.13 -6.40
N GLU A 732 11.26 15.90 -7.31
CA GLU A 732 11.17 14.63 -8.05
C GLU A 732 12.36 14.42 -8.98
N LYS A 733 12.81 15.45 -9.70
CA LYS A 733 14.05 15.44 -10.51
C LYS A 733 15.31 15.29 -9.66
N ALA A 734 15.37 15.88 -8.47
CA ALA A 734 16.50 15.73 -7.55
C ALA A 734 16.59 14.32 -6.96
N MET A 735 15.45 13.60 -6.87
CA MET A 735 15.36 12.24 -6.34
C MET A 735 15.28 11.18 -7.46
N ALA A 736 15.06 11.55 -8.71
CA ALA A 736 15.20 10.70 -9.90
C ALA A 736 16.66 10.57 -10.35
#